data_f8ac7316be66b0c84a627cf416d4d819
#
_entry.id   f8ac7316be66b0c84a627cf416d4d819
#
_cell.length_a   1.000
_cell.length_b   1.000
_cell.length_c   1.000
_cell.angle_alpha   90.00
_cell.angle_beta   90.00
_cell.angle_gamma   90.00
#
_symmetry.space_group_name_H-M   'P 1'
#
loop_
_entity.id
_entity.type
_entity.pdbx_description
1 polymer ?
#
loop_
_entity_poly.entity_id
_entity_poly.type
_entity_poly.pdbx_seq_one_letter_code
_entity_poly.pdbx_strand_id
1 'polypeptide(L)'
;MNPGDILKSVDYNAAHSPFGAFASFTCGLCSATNGNATGATGGFSIGARKPPGQNLFIGYRRGSGPWNLLPFFKPMVDRSADFTAEHVASKKAGEVDVKPIAQDQIRRTLGLASDTFEAGPFSFSLHSHFERIAELTTLDEERQKFLLAPVVSAVIEGDNSDCDEWMEIMFGYEDSDSGQRLLSDTHPDLAGFAVGTKYGFAAGKVAGLSMNSGFSLFSKWRRDNRGIFLLGASAAAVCTIPPRSRQAVPLALGFFQDGVVTTGMESRYLYTRHFKGLEDALAYGIAHHEEMVKVAVARDQELSSRSLSAERAWLIAHGVHSYLNSSQLLQHKGKPLWVVNEGEYRMLNTFDLLVDHVFFELAWWPWAVRDTLDLFAKRYSYTDTIHTPDGKTAKGGLSFAHDMGVDNQFTPPGTSSYELPNLTDCFSFMTSEQLTNWVLTAVCYAAATGDNAWLTKHKGTLRKCAKSLQMRDDPKPGRRNGIIKWDSDHCGPTGAEITTYDALDVSLGQARNNLYLAVKTLGSWMMLEHAFGMLGEENLRALASATGAKLAKSIGEQFDEAAGMFPAVFENNNVSRIIPAIEGLVYPLFVGMRRQLSQVPEYVKLMGQLDQHLRKVLVRGVCLDSKSGGWKLSSSSFNTWMSKIFLCQHVADELFAAAVTPEAAAPADAAHVAWLLSPVTRTLNFCDQLNSESGEPMGSRNYPRGVTAWLWIK
;
A
#
# COMPACT_ATOMS: atom_id res chain seq x y z
N MET A 1 -14.12 0.69 -22.57
CA MET A 1 -13.17 -0.43 -22.75
C MET A 1 -13.90 -1.72 -22.37
N ASN A 2 -13.71 -2.79 -23.13
CA ASN A 2 -14.23 -4.09 -22.69
C ASN A 2 -13.47 -4.53 -21.44
N PRO A 3 -14.13 -5.17 -20.43
CA PRO A 3 -13.47 -5.61 -19.21
C PRO A 3 -12.19 -6.45 -19.45
N GLY A 4 -12.16 -7.28 -20.48
CA GLY A 4 -10.98 -8.09 -20.84
C GLY A 4 -9.81 -7.34 -21.48
N ASP A 5 -9.97 -6.05 -21.83
CA ASP A 5 -8.90 -5.23 -22.42
C ASP A 5 -8.21 -4.32 -21.38
N ILE A 6 -8.82 -4.13 -20.21
CA ILE A 6 -8.30 -3.26 -19.16
C ILE A 6 -6.98 -3.78 -18.61
N LEU A 7 -6.88 -5.08 -18.35
CA LEU A 7 -5.67 -5.72 -17.84
C LEU A 7 -4.55 -5.92 -18.87
N LYS A 8 -4.80 -5.61 -20.14
CA LYS A 8 -3.77 -5.58 -21.19
C LYS A 8 -3.03 -4.25 -21.23
N SER A 9 -3.45 -3.26 -20.46
CA SER A 9 -2.72 -2.00 -20.35
C SER A 9 -1.34 -2.25 -19.76
N VAL A 10 -0.33 -1.63 -20.37
CA VAL A 10 1.06 -1.64 -19.87
C VAL A 10 1.41 -0.31 -19.19
N ASP A 11 0.50 0.64 -19.25
CA ASP A 11 0.73 2.04 -18.91
C ASP A 11 0.25 2.42 -17.50
N TYR A 12 0.68 1.67 -16.50
CA TYR A 12 0.47 2.02 -15.09
C TYR A 12 1.76 1.87 -14.28
N ASN A 13 1.86 2.61 -13.19
CA ASN A 13 2.96 2.48 -12.25
C ASN A 13 2.80 1.25 -11.34
N ALA A 14 3.92 0.59 -11.08
CA ALA A 14 4.06 -0.36 -9.99
C ALA A 14 5.43 -0.17 -9.35
N ALA A 15 5.48 -0.09 -8.03
CA ALA A 15 6.72 0.08 -7.28
C ALA A 15 7.28 -1.28 -6.86
N HIS A 16 8.55 -1.52 -7.17
CA HIS A 16 9.27 -2.73 -6.76
C HIS A 16 10.22 -2.37 -5.62
N SER A 17 9.99 -2.93 -4.45
CA SER A 17 10.66 -2.52 -3.22
C SER A 17 11.39 -3.68 -2.57
N PRO A 18 12.60 -3.46 -2.05
CA PRO A 18 13.19 -4.39 -1.09
C PRO A 18 12.37 -4.37 0.22
N PHE A 19 12.31 -5.50 0.90
CA PHE A 19 11.58 -5.62 2.16
C PHE A 19 12.06 -4.63 3.23
N GLY A 20 11.19 -3.74 3.67
CA GLY A 20 11.45 -2.77 4.74
C GLY A 20 12.50 -1.71 4.45
N ALA A 21 12.87 -1.46 3.20
CA ALA A 21 13.87 -0.47 2.84
C ALA A 21 13.30 0.95 2.60
N PHE A 22 11.99 1.10 2.50
CA PHE A 22 11.32 2.35 2.13
C PHE A 22 11.94 2.98 0.88
N ALA A 23 12.19 2.15 -0.09
CA ALA A 23 12.80 2.50 -1.35
C ALA A 23 12.16 1.66 -2.45
N SER A 24 12.22 2.12 -3.68
CA SER A 24 11.67 1.38 -4.81
C SER A 24 12.33 1.72 -6.14
N PHE A 25 12.26 0.78 -7.06
CA PHE A 25 12.37 1.02 -8.48
C PHE A 25 10.96 0.96 -9.09
N THR A 26 10.60 1.97 -9.86
CA THR A 26 9.27 2.11 -10.44
C THR A 26 9.35 2.18 -11.96
N CYS A 27 8.54 1.39 -12.64
CA CYS A 27 8.32 1.52 -14.07
C CYS A 27 7.03 2.29 -14.32
N GLY A 28 7.15 3.47 -14.90
CA GLY A 28 6.02 4.32 -15.25
C GLY A 28 6.07 4.80 -16.67
N LEU A 29 4.92 4.97 -17.29
CA LEU A 29 4.80 5.51 -18.63
C LEU A 29 4.91 7.02 -18.67
N CYS A 30 5.66 7.49 -19.66
CA CYS A 30 5.50 8.83 -20.17
C CYS A 30 4.33 8.82 -21.16
N SER A 31 3.14 9.19 -20.71
CA SER A 31 2.00 9.33 -21.61
C SER A 31 2.22 10.52 -22.57
N ALA A 32 2.56 10.23 -23.81
CA ALA A 32 2.57 11.20 -24.91
C ALA A 32 1.14 11.43 -25.43
N THR A 33 0.21 11.81 -24.56
CA THR A 33 -1.06 12.36 -25.04
C THR A 33 -0.90 13.85 -25.31
N ASN A 34 -0.99 14.23 -26.57
CA ASN A 34 -1.03 15.61 -27.07
C ASN A 34 0.26 16.46 -26.90
N GLY A 35 1.45 15.87 -27.00
CA GLY A 35 2.70 16.65 -27.09
C GLY A 35 3.22 17.24 -25.77
N ASN A 36 2.50 17.08 -24.66
CA ASN A 36 2.94 17.48 -23.32
C ASN A 36 3.20 16.23 -22.49
N ALA A 37 4.45 15.81 -22.40
CA ALA A 37 4.91 14.74 -21.52
C ALA A 37 4.86 15.22 -20.05
N THR A 38 3.73 15.01 -19.37
CA THR A 38 3.55 15.41 -17.96
C THR A 38 3.56 14.22 -17.00
N GLY A 39 3.75 12.98 -17.50
CA GLY A 39 3.73 11.77 -16.69
C GLY A 39 5.04 11.53 -15.92
N ALA A 40 4.95 10.85 -14.77
CA ALA A 40 6.10 10.24 -14.13
C ALA A 40 6.64 9.12 -15.02
N THR A 41 7.96 9.05 -15.18
CA THR A 41 8.62 8.04 -16.03
C THR A 41 9.11 6.83 -15.23
N GLY A 42 9.25 6.96 -13.91
CA GLY A 42 9.76 5.92 -13.03
C GLY A 42 11.20 6.14 -12.61
N GLY A 43 11.86 5.08 -12.21
CA GLY A 43 13.25 5.09 -11.76
C GLY A 43 13.45 4.75 -10.29
N PHE A 44 14.60 5.11 -9.74
CA PHE A 44 14.99 4.87 -8.36
C PHE A 44 14.44 5.93 -7.42
N SER A 45 13.92 5.53 -6.26
CA SER A 45 13.53 6.44 -5.20
C SER A 45 13.82 5.88 -3.80
N ILE A 46 14.08 6.78 -2.84
CA ILE A 46 14.14 6.47 -1.42
C ILE A 46 13.13 7.38 -0.73
N GLY A 47 12.14 6.79 -0.08
CA GLY A 47 11.12 7.50 0.69
C GLY A 47 10.31 8.52 -0.09
N ALA A 48 10.08 8.31 -1.38
CA ALA A 48 9.41 9.28 -2.24
C ALA A 48 7.90 9.38 -1.96
N ARG A 49 7.37 10.61 -1.96
CA ARG A 49 5.93 10.87 -1.86
C ARG A 49 5.18 10.62 -3.18
N LYS A 50 5.90 10.54 -4.26
CA LYS A 50 5.38 10.28 -5.62
C LYS A 50 6.39 9.46 -6.40
N PRO A 51 5.98 8.75 -7.46
CA PRO A 51 6.90 8.08 -8.36
C PRO A 51 7.95 9.05 -8.91
N PRO A 52 9.21 8.61 -9.07
CA PRO A 52 10.28 9.45 -9.63
C PRO A 52 10.06 9.74 -11.11
N GLY A 53 10.70 10.78 -11.62
CA GLY A 53 10.57 11.24 -13.00
C GLY A 53 11.81 11.00 -13.86
N GLN A 54 12.57 9.93 -13.57
CA GLN A 54 13.76 9.55 -14.33
C GLN A 54 13.37 8.93 -15.68
N ASN A 55 14.22 9.08 -16.70
CA ASN A 55 14.10 8.33 -17.93
C ASN A 55 14.69 6.93 -17.76
N LEU A 56 13.99 5.91 -18.23
CA LEU A 56 14.48 4.53 -18.23
C LEU A 56 14.71 4.08 -19.66
N PHE A 57 15.90 3.54 -19.91
CA PHE A 57 16.35 3.08 -21.21
C PHE A 57 16.45 1.54 -21.19
N ILE A 58 15.36 0.89 -21.51
CA ILE A 58 15.24 -0.58 -21.37
C ILE A 58 14.72 -1.13 -22.70
N GLY A 59 15.50 -1.97 -23.37
CA GLY A 59 15.10 -2.52 -24.65
C GLY A 59 16.26 -3.10 -25.46
N TYR A 60 16.09 -3.11 -26.78
CA TYR A 60 17.02 -3.81 -27.68
C TYR A 60 17.18 -3.11 -29.03
N ARG A 61 18.24 -3.51 -29.74
CA ARG A 61 18.39 -3.25 -31.18
C ARG A 61 19.00 -4.46 -31.90
N ARG A 62 18.78 -4.59 -33.21
CA ARG A 62 19.42 -5.58 -34.08
C ARG A 62 20.26 -4.86 -35.13
N GLY A 63 21.47 -5.33 -35.37
CA GLY A 63 22.42 -4.76 -36.33
C GLY A 63 22.64 -3.26 -36.12
N SER A 64 22.56 -2.51 -37.19
CA SER A 64 22.69 -1.03 -37.20
C SER A 64 21.36 -0.30 -37.07
N GLY A 65 20.26 -1.00 -36.76
CA GLY A 65 18.93 -0.45 -36.58
C GLY A 65 18.80 0.47 -35.34
N PRO A 66 17.65 1.15 -35.20
CA PRO A 66 17.39 1.98 -34.04
C PRO A 66 17.22 1.14 -32.77
N TRP A 67 17.41 1.76 -31.61
CA TRP A 67 17.01 1.17 -30.34
C TRP A 67 15.47 1.14 -30.22
N ASN A 68 14.93 -0.04 -29.96
CA ASN A 68 13.53 -0.23 -29.62
C ASN A 68 13.45 -0.31 -28.09
N LEU A 69 12.89 0.71 -27.44
CA LEU A 69 12.85 0.81 -25.99
C LEU A 69 11.42 0.72 -25.46
N LEU A 70 11.26 0.13 -24.29
CA LEU A 70 10.02 0.23 -23.53
C LEU A 70 9.73 1.73 -23.29
N PRO A 71 8.44 2.16 -23.33
CA PRO A 71 8.09 3.57 -23.37
C PRO A 71 8.19 4.28 -22.02
N PHE A 72 9.28 4.08 -21.26
CA PHE A 72 9.52 4.64 -19.94
C PHE A 72 10.44 5.87 -19.96
N PHE A 73 10.40 6.64 -21.03
CA PHE A 73 11.23 7.82 -21.21
C PHE A 73 10.44 8.97 -21.86
N LYS A 74 10.84 10.20 -21.59
CA LYS A 74 10.33 11.38 -22.27
C LYS A 74 11.05 11.55 -23.63
N PRO A 75 10.46 12.31 -24.56
CA PRO A 75 11.17 12.68 -25.78
C PRO A 75 12.56 13.22 -25.44
N MET A 76 13.59 12.61 -26.00
CA MET A 76 14.98 12.94 -25.72
C MET A 76 15.49 13.95 -26.73
N VAL A 77 16.27 14.92 -26.23
CA VAL A 77 17.09 15.84 -27.04
C VAL A 77 18.54 15.56 -26.68
N ASP A 78 19.36 15.38 -27.68
CA ASP A 78 20.81 15.27 -27.44
C ASP A 78 21.37 16.61 -26.95
N ARG A 79 21.78 16.65 -25.70
CA ARG A 79 22.33 17.83 -25.02
C ARG A 79 23.83 17.92 -25.09
N SER A 80 24.50 17.05 -25.84
CA SER A 80 25.95 17.10 -25.99
C SER A 80 26.45 18.42 -26.61
N ALA A 81 25.59 19.09 -27.38
CA ALA A 81 25.87 20.42 -27.93
C ALA A 81 26.05 21.50 -26.85
N ASP A 82 25.42 21.36 -25.68
CA ASP A 82 25.52 22.34 -24.58
C ASP A 82 26.92 22.37 -23.96
N PHE A 83 27.72 21.32 -24.20
CA PHE A 83 28.99 21.08 -23.51
C PHE A 83 30.20 20.86 -24.46
N THR A 84 29.97 20.76 -25.77
CA THR A 84 31.02 20.51 -26.74
C THR A 84 31.27 21.76 -27.60
N ALA A 85 32.52 21.93 -28.07
CA ALA A 85 32.84 23.02 -28.97
C ALA A 85 31.96 22.96 -30.22
N GLU A 86 31.48 24.09 -30.68
CA GLU A 86 30.49 24.30 -31.75
C GLU A 86 30.65 23.42 -33.00
N HIS A 87 31.87 22.97 -33.28
CA HIS A 87 32.23 22.31 -34.55
C HIS A 87 31.82 20.84 -34.63
N VAL A 88 31.72 20.15 -33.53
CA VAL A 88 31.36 18.71 -33.48
C VAL A 88 29.87 18.52 -33.27
N ALA A 89 29.26 19.42 -32.55
CA ALA A 89 27.86 19.37 -32.18
C ALA A 89 26.89 19.75 -33.32
N SER A 90 27.29 20.71 -34.18
CA SER A 90 26.36 21.33 -35.12
C SER A 90 25.85 20.44 -36.25
N LYS A 91 26.50 19.32 -36.54
CA LYS A 91 26.09 18.43 -37.66
C LYS A 91 25.23 17.21 -37.21
N LYS A 92 25.24 16.85 -35.92
CA LYS A 92 24.60 15.62 -35.44
C LYS A 92 23.81 15.80 -34.12
N ALA A 93 23.85 16.98 -33.54
CA ALA A 93 23.08 17.32 -32.33
C ALA A 93 21.60 17.28 -32.63
N GLY A 94 20.81 16.68 -31.72
CA GLY A 94 19.37 16.55 -31.82
C GLY A 94 18.88 15.28 -32.51
N GLU A 95 19.72 14.54 -33.23
CA GLU A 95 19.33 13.25 -33.81
C GLU A 95 19.56 12.10 -32.83
N VAL A 96 18.48 11.50 -32.33
CA VAL A 96 18.49 10.30 -31.49
C VAL A 96 18.01 9.10 -32.30
N ASP A 97 18.66 7.96 -32.08
CA ASP A 97 18.39 6.71 -32.79
C ASP A 97 17.55 5.76 -31.91
N VAL A 98 16.33 6.21 -31.55
CA VAL A 98 15.46 5.51 -30.62
C VAL A 98 14.03 5.50 -31.15
N LYS A 99 13.36 4.35 -30.97
CA LYS A 99 11.92 4.19 -31.19
C LYS A 99 11.27 3.63 -29.91
N PRO A 100 10.20 4.22 -29.39
CA PRO A 100 9.40 3.58 -28.37
C PRO A 100 8.70 2.36 -28.97
N ILE A 101 8.73 1.25 -28.27
CA ILE A 101 7.92 0.06 -28.61
C ILE A 101 6.46 0.44 -28.41
N ALA A 102 5.61 0.13 -29.39
CA ALA A 102 4.18 0.40 -29.29
C ALA A 102 3.55 -0.43 -28.17
N GLN A 103 2.62 0.17 -27.44
CA GLN A 103 2.03 -0.47 -26.24
C GLN A 103 1.32 -1.80 -26.55
N ASP A 104 0.70 -1.90 -27.70
CA ASP A 104 0.03 -3.11 -28.20
C ASP A 104 1.01 -4.25 -28.56
N GLN A 105 2.29 -3.94 -28.67
CA GLN A 105 3.38 -4.90 -28.88
C GLN A 105 4.05 -5.35 -27.57
N ILE A 106 3.63 -4.83 -26.43
CA ILE A 106 4.16 -5.16 -25.12
C ILE A 106 3.11 -5.97 -24.36
N ARG A 107 3.52 -7.11 -23.85
CA ARG A 107 2.76 -7.87 -22.87
C ARG A 107 3.35 -7.63 -21.49
N ARG A 108 2.54 -7.13 -20.55
CA ARG A 108 2.91 -6.95 -19.15
C ARG A 108 2.19 -7.94 -18.27
N THR A 109 2.91 -8.53 -17.32
CA THR A 109 2.35 -9.41 -16.29
C THR A 109 2.83 -8.93 -14.93
N LEU A 110 1.90 -8.39 -14.12
CA LEU A 110 2.15 -8.01 -12.72
C LEU A 110 1.75 -9.18 -11.81
N GLY A 111 2.73 -9.77 -11.16
CA GLY A 111 2.57 -10.78 -10.12
C GLY A 111 2.60 -10.17 -8.72
N LEU A 112 2.54 -11.03 -7.69
CA LEU A 112 2.59 -10.58 -6.28
C LEU A 112 3.95 -9.96 -5.92
N ALA A 113 5.02 -10.46 -6.54
CA ALA A 113 6.40 -10.07 -6.29
C ALA A 113 7.19 -9.73 -7.55
N SER A 114 6.65 -9.98 -8.74
CA SER A 114 7.33 -9.75 -10.00
C SER A 114 6.50 -8.89 -10.96
N ASP A 115 7.20 -8.26 -11.91
CA ASP A 115 6.60 -7.50 -13.00
C ASP A 115 7.41 -7.77 -14.27
N THR A 116 6.80 -8.34 -15.30
CA THR A 116 7.48 -8.77 -16.52
C THR A 116 6.91 -8.07 -17.73
N PHE A 117 7.79 -7.55 -18.56
CA PHE A 117 7.51 -6.90 -19.85
C PHE A 117 8.13 -7.74 -20.96
N GLU A 118 7.31 -8.23 -21.87
CA GLU A 118 7.74 -9.00 -23.06
C GLU A 118 7.43 -8.18 -24.32
N ALA A 119 8.43 -8.00 -25.18
CA ALA A 119 8.34 -7.19 -26.40
C ALA A 119 9.13 -7.84 -27.55
N GLY A 120 8.50 -8.69 -28.31
CA GLY A 120 9.13 -9.45 -29.38
C GLY A 120 10.29 -10.32 -28.88
N PRO A 121 11.54 -10.08 -29.34
CA PRO A 121 12.70 -10.89 -28.94
C PRO A 121 13.33 -10.43 -27.61
N PHE A 122 12.69 -9.52 -26.88
CA PHE A 122 13.22 -8.91 -25.66
C PHE A 122 12.25 -9.08 -24.49
N SER A 123 12.81 -9.34 -23.32
CA SER A 123 12.07 -9.25 -22.07
C SER A 123 12.83 -8.50 -20.99
N PHE A 124 12.06 -7.88 -20.09
CA PHE A 124 12.54 -7.24 -18.89
C PHE A 124 11.66 -7.67 -17.71
N SER A 125 12.28 -8.09 -16.62
CA SER A 125 11.55 -8.46 -15.40
C SER A 125 12.18 -7.87 -14.15
N LEU A 126 11.32 -7.59 -13.17
CA LEU A 126 11.64 -7.09 -11.82
C LEU A 126 11.13 -8.08 -10.79
N HIS A 127 11.88 -8.29 -9.70
CA HIS A 127 11.57 -9.27 -8.67
C HIS A 127 11.89 -8.71 -7.29
N SER A 128 10.87 -8.56 -6.45
CA SER A 128 10.99 -8.19 -5.04
C SER A 128 10.93 -9.46 -4.18
N HIS A 129 12.03 -9.81 -3.51
CA HIS A 129 12.06 -10.99 -2.67
C HIS A 129 11.54 -10.65 -1.27
N PHE A 130 10.49 -11.31 -0.84
CA PHE A 130 9.95 -11.24 0.52
C PHE A 130 9.31 -12.58 0.91
N GLU A 131 9.24 -12.85 2.21
CA GLU A 131 8.75 -14.11 2.73
C GLU A 131 7.90 -13.93 3.98
N ARG A 132 7.21 -15.00 4.37
CA ARG A 132 6.54 -15.06 5.66
C ARG A 132 7.57 -15.19 6.78
N ILE A 133 7.45 -14.33 7.77
CA ILE A 133 8.34 -14.30 8.94
C ILE A 133 7.46 -14.30 10.19
N ALA A 134 7.35 -15.45 10.84
CA ALA A 134 6.56 -15.57 12.07
C ALA A 134 7.18 -14.76 13.22
N GLU A 135 8.52 -14.78 13.32
CA GLU A 135 9.28 -14.02 14.32
C GLU A 135 10.68 -13.66 13.75
N LEU A 136 10.90 -12.37 13.53
CA LEU A 136 12.13 -11.88 12.89
C LEU A 136 13.38 -12.19 13.69
N THR A 137 13.29 -12.10 15.02
CA THR A 137 14.43 -12.27 15.92
C THR A 137 14.90 -13.72 16.08
N THR A 138 14.14 -14.68 15.58
CA THR A 138 14.51 -16.11 15.59
C THR A 138 15.24 -16.57 14.33
N LEU A 139 15.27 -15.74 13.30
CA LEU A 139 16.03 -16.05 12.10
C LEU A 139 17.53 -15.98 12.37
N ASP A 140 18.32 -16.88 11.77
CA ASP A 140 19.76 -16.78 11.77
C ASP A 140 20.25 -15.55 10.98
N GLU A 141 21.52 -15.21 11.16
CA GLU A 141 22.10 -13.98 10.60
C GLU A 141 22.13 -14.00 9.05
N GLU A 142 22.41 -15.15 8.45
CA GLU A 142 22.46 -15.31 6.99
C GLU A 142 21.06 -15.15 6.39
N ARG A 143 20.04 -15.73 7.04
CA ARG A 143 18.66 -15.59 6.57
C ARG A 143 18.14 -14.16 6.75
N GLN A 144 18.48 -13.49 7.87
CA GLN A 144 18.18 -12.07 8.06
C GLN A 144 18.86 -11.22 6.98
N LYS A 145 20.14 -11.46 6.71
CA LYS A 145 20.89 -10.75 5.66
C LYS A 145 20.25 -10.91 4.30
N PHE A 146 19.85 -12.13 3.94
CA PHE A 146 19.17 -12.41 2.67
C PHE A 146 17.85 -11.63 2.54
N LEU A 147 16.97 -11.73 3.53
CA LEU A 147 15.66 -11.08 3.51
C LEU A 147 15.74 -9.56 3.55
N LEU A 148 16.76 -9.02 4.23
CA LEU A 148 16.95 -7.59 4.43
C LEU A 148 17.85 -6.95 3.36
N ALA A 149 18.32 -7.71 2.37
CA ALA A 149 19.15 -7.14 1.32
C ALA A 149 18.38 -6.01 0.59
N PRO A 150 18.87 -4.76 0.63
CA PRO A 150 18.15 -3.61 0.11
C PRO A 150 18.28 -3.53 -1.42
N VAL A 151 17.91 -4.60 -2.10
CA VAL A 151 17.99 -4.76 -3.56
C VAL A 151 16.71 -5.32 -4.15
N VAL A 152 16.39 -4.91 -5.36
CA VAL A 152 15.42 -5.53 -6.26
C VAL A 152 16.20 -6.26 -7.33
N SER A 153 15.91 -7.53 -7.55
CA SER A 153 16.50 -8.27 -8.66
C SER A 153 15.81 -7.92 -9.96
N ALA A 154 16.57 -7.80 -11.04
CA ALA A 154 16.01 -7.60 -12.37
C ALA A 154 16.73 -8.44 -13.41
N VAL A 155 16.08 -8.71 -14.54
CA VAL A 155 16.67 -9.43 -15.66
C VAL A 155 16.29 -8.71 -16.96
N ILE A 156 17.27 -8.47 -17.83
CA ILE A 156 17.02 -8.23 -19.25
C ILE A 156 17.45 -9.45 -20.04
N GLU A 157 16.61 -9.89 -20.98
CA GLU A 157 16.89 -11.05 -21.81
C GLU A 157 16.62 -10.73 -23.28
N GLY A 158 17.52 -11.19 -24.14
CA GLY A 158 17.40 -11.10 -25.59
C GLY A 158 17.43 -12.48 -26.23
N ASP A 159 16.46 -12.77 -27.08
CA ASP A 159 16.40 -13.95 -27.93
C ASP A 159 16.77 -13.57 -29.37
N ASN A 160 17.99 -13.86 -29.76
CA ASN A 160 18.51 -13.62 -31.10
C ASN A 160 18.63 -14.93 -31.92
N SER A 161 17.95 -16.00 -31.52
CA SER A 161 18.04 -17.30 -32.13
C SER A 161 17.52 -17.37 -33.58
N ASP A 162 16.68 -16.42 -33.97
CA ASP A 162 16.06 -16.30 -35.30
C ASP A 162 16.78 -15.38 -36.28
N CYS A 163 17.89 -14.70 -35.86
CA CYS A 163 18.52 -13.63 -36.61
C CYS A 163 20.01 -13.86 -36.85
N ASP A 164 20.51 -13.49 -38.03
CA ASP A 164 21.91 -13.59 -38.43
C ASP A 164 22.72 -12.32 -38.13
N GLU A 165 22.09 -11.26 -37.63
CA GLU A 165 22.76 -10.07 -37.19
C GLU A 165 22.99 -10.08 -35.68
N TRP A 166 23.90 -9.26 -35.18
CA TRP A 166 24.08 -9.03 -33.76
C TRP A 166 22.85 -8.33 -33.15
N MET A 167 22.55 -8.70 -31.94
CA MET A 167 21.55 -8.01 -31.09
C MET A 167 22.25 -7.36 -29.92
N GLU A 168 21.78 -6.20 -29.52
CA GLU A 168 22.15 -5.59 -28.24
C GLU A 168 20.93 -5.40 -27.39
N ILE A 169 21.06 -5.68 -26.10
CA ILE A 169 20.04 -5.38 -25.09
C ILE A 169 20.60 -4.40 -24.08
N MET A 170 19.74 -3.55 -23.52
CA MET A 170 20.15 -2.45 -22.64
C MET A 170 19.25 -2.35 -21.43
N PHE A 171 19.86 -2.09 -20.27
CA PHE A 171 19.24 -1.49 -19.10
C PHE A 171 19.99 -0.22 -18.75
N GLY A 172 19.31 0.90 -18.69
CA GLY A 172 19.89 2.19 -18.35
C GLY A 172 18.88 3.16 -17.82
N TYR A 173 19.36 4.26 -17.26
CA TYR A 173 18.54 5.35 -16.78
C TYR A 173 19.25 6.70 -16.90
N GLU A 174 18.47 7.76 -16.80
CA GLU A 174 18.94 9.13 -16.71
C GLU A 174 18.33 9.80 -15.48
N ASP A 175 19.21 10.32 -14.64
CA ASP A 175 18.83 11.20 -13.55
C ASP A 175 19.41 12.58 -13.82
N SER A 176 18.55 13.52 -14.25
CA SER A 176 18.98 14.88 -14.65
C SER A 176 19.55 15.71 -13.50
N ASP A 177 19.26 15.32 -12.26
CA ASP A 177 19.64 16.07 -11.07
C ASP A 177 20.93 15.55 -10.43
N SER A 178 21.50 14.45 -10.94
CA SER A 178 22.61 13.76 -10.29
C SER A 178 23.62 13.18 -11.28
N GLY A 179 24.89 13.36 -10.98
CA GLY A 179 25.98 12.71 -11.72
C GLY A 179 26.06 11.20 -11.42
N GLN A 180 26.49 10.45 -12.43
CA GLN A 180 26.67 9.00 -12.33
C GLN A 180 28.13 8.69 -11.94
N ARG A 181 28.34 7.81 -10.95
CA ARG A 181 29.66 7.26 -10.66
C ARG A 181 29.75 5.78 -11.09
N LEU A 182 30.89 5.38 -11.57
CA LEU A 182 31.17 4.00 -11.95
C LEU A 182 31.46 3.16 -10.68
N LEU A 183 30.79 2.04 -10.51
CA LEU A 183 30.97 1.18 -9.33
C LEU A 183 32.34 0.51 -9.30
N SER A 184 32.92 0.17 -10.47
CA SER A 184 34.25 -0.46 -10.53
C SER A 184 35.39 0.41 -10.01
N ASP A 185 35.20 1.71 -9.83
CA ASP A 185 36.18 2.61 -9.23
C ASP A 185 36.37 2.35 -7.73
N THR A 186 35.33 1.87 -7.05
CA THR A 186 35.33 1.55 -5.64
C THR A 186 35.26 0.06 -5.35
N HIS A 187 34.70 -0.72 -6.28
CA HIS A 187 34.55 -2.16 -6.17
C HIS A 187 34.85 -2.86 -7.51
N PRO A 188 36.09 -3.26 -7.79
CA PRO A 188 36.53 -3.73 -9.13
C PRO A 188 35.73 -4.89 -9.74
N ASP A 189 35.03 -5.64 -8.90
CA ASP A 189 34.20 -6.78 -9.35
C ASP A 189 32.79 -6.39 -9.75
N LEU A 190 32.36 -5.15 -9.51
CA LEU A 190 31.03 -4.68 -9.87
C LEU A 190 31.04 -3.91 -11.20
N ALA A 191 30.23 -4.36 -12.14
CA ALA A 191 29.90 -3.63 -13.37
C ALA A 191 28.57 -2.90 -13.18
N GLY A 192 28.58 -1.58 -13.12
CA GLY A 192 27.36 -0.79 -12.92
C GLY A 192 27.63 0.67 -12.58
N PHE A 193 26.56 1.37 -12.30
CA PHE A 193 26.57 2.79 -11.95
C PHE A 193 25.73 3.08 -10.71
N ALA A 194 26.08 4.18 -10.02
CA ALA A 194 25.34 4.65 -8.86
C ALA A 194 25.25 6.18 -8.82
N VAL A 195 24.21 6.67 -8.14
CA VAL A 195 24.05 8.07 -7.75
C VAL A 195 24.52 8.22 -6.31
N GLY A 196 25.69 8.78 -6.14
CA GLY A 196 26.34 8.88 -4.84
C GLY A 196 26.45 7.51 -4.15
N THR A 197 25.98 7.43 -2.90
CA THR A 197 25.94 6.19 -2.11
C THR A 197 24.51 5.69 -1.87
N LYS A 198 23.53 6.28 -2.58
CA LYS A 198 22.11 6.11 -2.26
C LYS A 198 21.43 5.00 -3.03
N TYR A 199 21.61 4.96 -4.34
CA TYR A 199 21.01 3.97 -5.21
C TYR A 199 21.81 3.79 -6.50
N GLY A 200 21.57 2.68 -7.17
CA GLY A 200 22.20 2.36 -8.44
C GLY A 200 21.91 0.93 -8.86
N PHE A 201 22.59 0.50 -9.92
CA PHE A 201 22.47 -0.88 -10.36
C PHE A 201 23.84 -1.51 -10.59
N ALA A 202 23.90 -2.81 -10.40
CA ALA A 202 25.01 -3.66 -10.85
C ALA A 202 24.48 -4.73 -11.80
N ALA A 203 25.31 -5.10 -12.79
CA ALA A 203 25.02 -6.19 -13.73
C ALA A 203 25.95 -7.38 -13.44
N GLY A 204 25.42 -8.58 -13.56
CA GLY A 204 26.21 -9.81 -13.50
C GLY A 204 27.19 -9.89 -14.67
N LYS A 205 28.37 -10.44 -14.44
CA LYS A 205 29.41 -10.60 -15.46
C LYS A 205 28.98 -11.64 -16.49
N VAL A 206 28.60 -11.18 -17.68
CA VAL A 206 28.24 -12.03 -18.82
C VAL A 206 29.05 -11.62 -20.04
N ALA A 207 29.19 -12.53 -21.00
CA ALA A 207 29.90 -12.24 -22.24
C ALA A 207 29.18 -11.10 -23.01
N GLY A 208 29.95 -10.19 -23.63
CA GLY A 208 29.41 -9.10 -24.41
C GLY A 208 28.90 -7.89 -23.59
N LEU A 209 28.99 -7.92 -22.26
CA LEU A 209 28.58 -6.82 -21.40
C LEU A 209 29.55 -5.63 -21.48
N SER A 210 29.02 -4.43 -21.60
CA SER A 210 29.75 -3.16 -21.55
C SER A 210 29.01 -2.11 -20.77
N MET A 211 29.73 -1.20 -20.11
CA MET A 211 29.19 -0.05 -19.39
C MET A 211 29.30 1.22 -20.24
N ASN A 212 28.25 2.01 -20.31
CA ASN A 212 28.20 3.24 -21.07
C ASN A 212 27.59 4.37 -20.24
N SER A 213 28.16 5.56 -20.30
CA SER A 213 27.59 6.76 -19.67
C SER A 213 27.83 8.01 -20.53
N GLY A 214 27.02 9.04 -20.36
CA GLY A 214 27.19 10.30 -21.09
C GLY A 214 25.99 11.22 -21.03
N PHE A 215 26.03 12.31 -21.81
CA PHE A 215 24.90 13.25 -21.95
C PHE A 215 23.75 12.67 -22.76
N SER A 216 24.04 11.83 -23.73
CA SER A 216 23.08 11.05 -24.50
C SER A 216 23.70 9.72 -24.90
N LEU A 217 23.00 8.63 -24.65
CA LEU A 217 23.41 7.28 -25.02
C LEU A 217 23.04 6.94 -26.48
N PHE A 218 22.23 7.74 -27.14
CA PHE A 218 21.52 7.40 -28.37
C PHE A 218 21.80 8.38 -29.52
N SER A 219 22.67 9.38 -29.35
CA SER A 219 23.04 10.23 -30.45
C SER A 219 23.74 9.41 -31.55
N LYS A 220 23.51 9.75 -32.82
CA LYS A 220 24.13 9.05 -33.93
C LYS A 220 25.66 9.14 -33.86
N TRP A 221 26.19 10.22 -33.30
CA TRP A 221 27.61 10.37 -33.04
C TRP A 221 28.14 9.33 -32.03
N ARG A 222 27.35 9.01 -30.97
CA ARG A 222 27.75 8.05 -29.93
C ARG A 222 27.73 6.60 -30.42
N ARG A 223 27.11 6.29 -31.55
CA ARG A 223 27.09 4.93 -32.10
C ARG A 223 28.48 4.36 -32.26
N ASP A 224 29.44 5.19 -32.71
CA ASP A 224 30.82 4.79 -32.99
C ASP A 224 31.79 5.14 -31.84
N ASN A 225 31.33 5.88 -30.82
CA ASN A 225 32.15 6.41 -29.72
C ASN A 225 31.53 6.06 -28.37
N ARG A 226 31.37 4.76 -28.09
CA ARG A 226 30.90 4.27 -26.80
C ARG A 226 31.99 4.41 -25.76
N GLY A 227 31.57 4.60 -24.51
CA GLY A 227 32.48 4.68 -23.38
C GLY A 227 31.87 5.39 -22.19
N ILE A 228 32.69 5.62 -21.18
CA ILE A 228 32.31 6.23 -19.92
C ILE A 228 32.62 7.70 -19.96
N PHE A 229 31.60 8.54 -19.77
CA PHE A 229 31.74 9.99 -19.67
C PHE A 229 30.93 10.48 -18.44
N LEU A 230 31.61 10.63 -17.34
CA LEU A 230 30.97 10.84 -16.03
C LEU A 230 30.29 12.20 -15.82
N LEU A 231 30.51 13.19 -16.72
CA LEU A 231 29.75 14.44 -16.64
C LEU A 231 28.30 14.29 -17.09
N GLY A 232 27.97 13.21 -17.81
CA GLY A 232 26.60 12.96 -18.26
C GLY A 232 25.72 12.36 -17.14
N ALA A 233 24.42 12.64 -17.25
CA ALA A 233 23.41 12.13 -16.32
C ALA A 233 22.88 10.74 -16.69
N SER A 234 23.22 10.23 -17.87
CA SER A 234 22.75 8.94 -18.40
C SER A 234 23.78 7.83 -18.18
N ALA A 235 23.33 6.65 -17.76
CA ALA A 235 24.16 5.46 -17.56
C ALA A 235 23.43 4.20 -18.01
N ALA A 236 24.15 3.24 -18.60
CA ALA A 236 23.58 1.97 -19.05
C ALA A 236 24.57 0.82 -19.04
N ALA A 237 24.05 -0.37 -18.77
CA ALA A 237 24.63 -1.65 -19.13
C ALA A 237 24.10 -2.08 -20.49
N VAL A 238 25.00 -2.43 -21.41
CA VAL A 238 24.67 -2.93 -22.75
C VAL A 238 25.32 -4.28 -22.95
N CYS A 239 24.54 -5.28 -23.35
CA CYS A 239 25.05 -6.60 -23.65
C CYS A 239 24.88 -6.91 -25.15
N THR A 240 25.97 -7.28 -25.81
CA THR A 240 25.97 -7.67 -27.22
C THR A 240 25.80 -9.19 -27.32
N ILE A 241 24.76 -9.62 -28.02
CA ILE A 241 24.36 -11.02 -28.21
C ILE A 241 24.73 -11.45 -29.63
N PRO A 242 25.51 -12.51 -29.78
CA PRO A 242 25.84 -13.02 -31.13
C PRO A 242 24.61 -13.49 -31.92
N PRO A 243 24.71 -13.58 -33.25
CA PRO A 243 23.71 -14.25 -34.06
C PRO A 243 23.40 -15.68 -33.54
N ARG A 244 22.14 -16.08 -33.72
CA ARG A 244 21.67 -17.43 -33.39
C ARG A 244 21.86 -17.86 -31.92
N SER A 245 21.83 -16.88 -30.99
CA SER A 245 22.02 -17.16 -29.58
C SER A 245 21.01 -16.41 -28.68
N ARG A 246 20.98 -16.75 -27.41
CA ARG A 246 20.19 -16.10 -26.35
C ARG A 246 21.10 -15.67 -25.23
N GLN A 247 20.76 -14.55 -24.57
CA GLN A 247 21.51 -14.08 -23.42
C GLN A 247 20.58 -13.38 -22.44
N ALA A 248 20.68 -13.75 -21.17
CA ALA A 248 20.12 -13.02 -20.04
C ALA A 248 21.23 -12.30 -19.29
N VAL A 249 20.93 -11.10 -18.80
CA VAL A 249 21.80 -10.32 -17.94
C VAL A 249 21.08 -10.13 -16.60
N PRO A 250 21.56 -10.77 -15.53
CA PRO A 250 21.05 -10.51 -14.18
C PRO A 250 21.49 -9.13 -13.72
N LEU A 251 20.58 -8.42 -13.07
CA LEU A 251 20.79 -7.08 -12.53
C LEU A 251 20.37 -7.05 -11.06
N ALA A 252 21.11 -6.30 -10.24
CA ALA A 252 20.69 -5.90 -8.91
C ALA A 252 20.47 -4.38 -8.90
N LEU A 253 19.28 -3.95 -8.50
CA LEU A 253 18.91 -2.56 -8.32
C LEU A 253 18.98 -2.26 -6.82
N GLY A 254 19.98 -1.53 -6.38
CA GLY A 254 20.30 -1.37 -4.96
C GLY A 254 19.94 -0.01 -4.41
N PHE A 255 19.65 0.00 -3.10
CA PHE A 255 19.32 1.19 -2.33
C PHE A 255 20.09 1.15 -1.01
N PHE A 256 20.57 2.30 -0.54
CA PHE A 256 21.28 2.34 0.74
C PHE A 256 21.15 3.71 1.41
N GLN A 257 20.79 3.69 2.68
CA GLN A 257 20.75 4.87 3.51
C GLN A 257 21.30 4.50 4.89
N ASP A 258 22.42 5.09 5.27
CA ASP A 258 23.06 4.89 6.55
C ASP A 258 22.72 6.01 7.55
N GLY A 259 23.13 5.81 8.79
CA GLY A 259 22.97 6.76 9.87
C GLY A 259 21.61 6.73 10.54
N VAL A 260 21.35 7.74 11.36
CA VAL A 260 20.07 7.94 12.01
C VAL A 260 19.10 8.53 10.99
N VAL A 261 17.99 7.84 10.75
CA VAL A 261 17.01 8.22 9.72
C VAL A 261 15.69 8.74 10.31
N THR A 262 15.50 8.61 11.64
CA THR A 262 14.29 9.09 12.32
C THR A 262 14.66 9.93 13.54
N THR A 263 13.78 10.85 13.95
CA THR A 263 13.88 11.66 15.16
C THR A 263 12.75 11.35 16.15
N GLY A 264 12.86 11.81 17.40
CA GLY A 264 11.89 11.47 18.47
C GLY A 264 12.03 10.05 19.02
N MET A 265 12.26 9.10 18.16
CA MET A 265 12.76 7.75 18.43
C MET A 265 13.89 7.49 17.43
N GLU A 266 15.12 7.88 17.76
CA GLU A 266 16.26 7.72 16.87
C GLU A 266 16.41 6.26 16.42
N SER A 267 16.41 6.03 15.12
CA SER A 267 16.45 4.70 14.52
C SER A 267 17.30 4.70 13.26
N ARG A 268 17.77 3.51 12.88
CA ARG A 268 18.51 3.25 11.63
C ARG A 268 17.78 2.15 10.87
N TYR A 269 17.99 2.02 9.59
CA TYR A 269 17.51 0.85 8.85
C TYR A 269 18.16 -0.42 9.38
N LEU A 270 17.36 -1.49 9.53
CA LEU A 270 17.85 -2.74 10.10
C LEU A 270 18.88 -3.42 9.19
N TYR A 271 18.74 -3.27 7.86
CA TYR A 271 19.71 -3.83 6.90
C TYR A 271 21.16 -3.29 7.09
N THR A 272 21.35 -2.12 7.72
CA THR A 272 22.68 -1.58 7.99
C THR A 272 23.50 -2.40 9.01
N ARG A 273 22.89 -3.40 9.65
CA ARG A 273 23.61 -4.40 10.43
C ARG A 273 24.42 -5.35 9.55
N HIS A 274 23.93 -5.63 8.34
CA HIS A 274 24.45 -6.65 7.45
C HIS A 274 25.25 -6.08 6.29
N PHE A 275 24.95 -4.84 5.89
CA PHE A 275 25.56 -4.18 4.73
C PHE A 275 26.24 -2.87 5.14
N LYS A 276 27.47 -2.67 4.63
CA LYS A 276 28.30 -1.50 4.94
C LYS A 276 28.09 -0.33 3.98
N GLY A 277 27.47 -0.57 2.84
CA GLY A 277 27.24 0.41 1.80
C GLY A 277 26.46 -0.16 0.61
N LEU A 278 26.21 0.71 -0.35
CA LEU A 278 25.48 0.35 -1.56
C LEU A 278 26.18 -0.77 -2.35
N GLU A 279 27.51 -0.69 -2.49
CA GLU A 279 28.31 -1.68 -3.21
C GLU A 279 28.23 -3.08 -2.59
N ASP A 280 28.29 -3.14 -1.25
CA ASP A 280 28.17 -4.40 -0.53
C ASP A 280 26.79 -5.03 -0.74
N ALA A 281 25.74 -4.21 -0.71
CA ALA A 281 24.38 -4.65 -1.03
C ALA A 281 24.23 -5.12 -2.49
N LEU A 282 24.77 -4.37 -3.44
CA LEU A 282 24.73 -4.73 -4.87
C LEU A 282 25.51 -6.00 -5.16
N ALA A 283 26.72 -6.17 -4.57
CA ALA A 283 27.52 -7.38 -4.72
C ALA A 283 26.78 -8.61 -4.18
N TYR A 284 26.15 -8.46 -3.01
CA TYR A 284 25.33 -9.52 -2.43
C TYR A 284 24.12 -9.85 -3.31
N GLY A 285 23.42 -8.82 -3.84
CA GLY A 285 22.29 -8.99 -4.73
C GLY A 285 22.65 -9.74 -6.02
N ILE A 286 23.81 -9.47 -6.62
CA ILE A 286 24.30 -10.24 -7.79
C ILE A 286 24.66 -11.67 -7.40
N ALA A 287 25.34 -11.88 -6.27
CA ALA A 287 25.73 -13.20 -5.82
C ALA A 287 24.56 -14.14 -5.49
N HIS A 288 23.45 -13.58 -5.00
CA HIS A 288 22.23 -14.31 -4.61
C HIS A 288 21.04 -14.10 -5.57
N HIS A 289 21.31 -13.57 -6.77
CA HIS A 289 20.28 -13.16 -7.73
C HIS A 289 19.28 -14.28 -8.04
N GLU A 290 19.75 -15.47 -8.37
CA GLU A 290 18.90 -16.61 -8.74
C GLU A 290 17.98 -17.04 -7.57
N GLU A 291 18.49 -17.03 -6.35
CA GLU A 291 17.70 -17.36 -5.16
C GLU A 291 16.61 -16.32 -4.90
N MET A 292 16.94 -15.03 -5.01
CA MET A 292 15.97 -13.93 -4.87
C MET A 292 14.86 -14.01 -5.92
N VAL A 293 15.22 -14.25 -7.18
CA VAL A 293 14.24 -14.44 -8.26
C VAL A 293 13.35 -15.66 -7.99
N LYS A 294 13.92 -16.78 -7.54
CA LYS A 294 13.16 -17.99 -7.18
C LYS A 294 12.14 -17.71 -6.06
N VAL A 295 12.52 -16.94 -5.05
CA VAL A 295 11.60 -16.54 -3.97
C VAL A 295 10.45 -15.71 -4.52
N ALA A 296 10.73 -14.71 -5.36
CA ALA A 296 9.69 -13.86 -5.95
C ALA A 296 8.73 -14.66 -6.84
N VAL A 297 9.25 -15.52 -7.72
CA VAL A 297 8.44 -16.41 -8.59
C VAL A 297 7.55 -17.34 -7.76
N ALA A 298 8.04 -17.85 -6.62
CA ALA A 298 7.22 -18.67 -5.73
C ALA A 298 6.03 -17.87 -5.12
N ARG A 299 6.20 -16.57 -4.88
CA ARG A 299 5.09 -15.69 -4.43
C ARG A 299 4.06 -15.49 -5.53
N ASP A 300 4.51 -15.31 -6.77
CA ASP A 300 3.60 -15.18 -7.92
C ASP A 300 2.80 -16.46 -8.15
N GLN A 301 3.45 -17.62 -8.02
CA GLN A 301 2.79 -18.93 -8.13
C GLN A 301 1.74 -19.11 -7.01
N GLU A 302 2.02 -18.63 -5.80
CA GLU A 302 1.04 -18.65 -4.71
C GLU A 302 -0.23 -17.88 -5.07
N LEU A 303 -0.11 -16.68 -5.60
CA LEU A 303 -1.26 -15.87 -6.03
C LEU A 303 -1.99 -16.54 -7.22
N SER A 304 -1.26 -16.95 -8.25
CA SER A 304 -1.84 -17.53 -9.47
C SER A 304 -2.50 -18.89 -9.25
N SER A 305 -2.15 -19.60 -8.17
CA SER A 305 -2.80 -20.86 -7.80
C SER A 305 -4.18 -20.67 -7.13
N ARG A 306 -4.55 -19.42 -6.79
CA ARG A 306 -5.84 -19.12 -6.17
C ARG A 306 -6.95 -18.96 -7.20
N SER A 307 -8.15 -19.35 -6.83
CA SER A 307 -9.34 -19.20 -7.67
C SER A 307 -9.87 -17.76 -7.59
N LEU A 308 -9.16 -16.82 -8.23
CA LEU A 308 -9.49 -15.40 -8.28
C LEU A 308 -9.79 -14.97 -9.72
N SER A 309 -10.60 -13.94 -9.89
CA SER A 309 -10.68 -13.24 -11.17
C SER A 309 -9.35 -12.53 -11.48
N ALA A 310 -9.09 -12.24 -12.73
CA ALA A 310 -7.89 -11.52 -13.14
C ALA A 310 -7.82 -10.12 -12.51
N GLU A 311 -8.98 -9.46 -12.36
CA GLU A 311 -9.11 -8.16 -11.71
C GLU A 311 -8.74 -8.24 -10.23
N ARG A 312 -9.27 -9.19 -9.47
CA ARG A 312 -8.94 -9.37 -8.05
C ARG A 312 -7.47 -9.74 -7.85
N ALA A 313 -6.91 -10.61 -8.69
CA ALA A 313 -5.49 -10.95 -8.65
C ALA A 313 -4.61 -9.72 -8.89
N TRP A 314 -4.97 -8.87 -9.88
CA TRP A 314 -4.26 -7.63 -10.16
C TRP A 314 -4.39 -6.61 -9.00
N LEU A 315 -5.59 -6.44 -8.44
CA LEU A 315 -5.82 -5.54 -7.31
C LEU A 315 -5.00 -5.94 -6.08
N ILE A 316 -4.90 -7.24 -5.78
CA ILE A 316 -4.05 -7.77 -4.70
C ILE A 316 -2.58 -7.46 -4.99
N ALA A 317 -2.09 -7.82 -6.18
CA ALA A 317 -0.70 -7.59 -6.57
C ALA A 317 -0.34 -6.10 -6.48
N HIS A 318 -1.13 -5.23 -7.09
CA HIS A 318 -0.91 -3.78 -7.08
C HIS A 318 -0.94 -3.18 -5.68
N GLY A 319 -1.86 -3.64 -4.82
CA GLY A 319 -1.92 -3.25 -3.40
C GLY A 319 -0.67 -3.68 -2.62
N VAL A 320 -0.17 -4.91 -2.83
CA VAL A 320 1.03 -5.43 -2.15
C VAL A 320 2.28 -4.66 -2.56
N HIS A 321 2.46 -4.36 -3.86
CA HIS A 321 3.58 -3.53 -4.32
C HIS A 321 3.57 -2.15 -3.66
N SER A 322 2.41 -1.51 -3.54
CA SER A 322 2.28 -0.20 -2.88
C SER A 322 2.54 -0.28 -1.37
N TYR A 323 2.12 -1.36 -0.70
CA TYR A 323 2.38 -1.59 0.71
C TYR A 323 3.88 -1.74 1.00
N LEU A 324 4.58 -2.58 0.21
CA LEU A 324 6.03 -2.77 0.35
C LEU A 324 6.79 -1.45 0.15
N ASN A 325 6.36 -0.63 -0.82
CA ASN A 325 6.93 0.70 -1.06
C ASN A 325 6.74 1.67 0.13
N SER A 326 5.71 1.46 0.94
CA SER A 326 5.40 2.31 2.10
C SER A 326 6.03 1.83 3.41
N SER A 327 6.67 0.65 3.41
CA SER A 327 7.15 0.01 4.63
C SER A 327 8.62 0.28 4.93
N GLN A 328 8.92 0.44 6.23
CA GLN A 328 10.26 0.60 6.78
C GLN A 328 10.51 -0.43 7.88
N LEU A 329 11.63 -1.13 7.82
CA LEU A 329 12.13 -1.94 8.91
C LEU A 329 13.35 -1.28 9.51
N LEU A 330 13.13 -0.69 10.66
CA LEU A 330 14.11 0.08 11.41
C LEU A 330 14.63 -0.70 12.62
N GLN A 331 15.66 -0.16 13.23
CA GLN A 331 16.18 -0.60 14.52
C GLN A 331 16.19 0.59 15.49
N HIS A 332 15.45 0.46 16.59
CA HIS A 332 15.47 1.40 17.70
C HIS A 332 15.99 0.71 18.97
N LYS A 333 17.06 1.25 19.58
CA LYS A 333 17.68 0.66 20.80
C LYS A 333 17.91 -0.85 20.71
N GLY A 334 18.40 -1.31 19.55
CA GLY A 334 18.72 -2.71 19.29
C GLY A 334 17.53 -3.63 18.94
N LYS A 335 16.29 -3.13 18.95
CA LYS A 335 15.09 -3.90 18.61
C LYS A 335 14.56 -3.52 17.24
N PRO A 336 13.99 -4.47 16.48
CA PRO A 336 13.26 -4.16 15.26
C PRO A 336 12.12 -3.18 15.53
N LEU A 337 11.85 -2.31 14.57
CA LEU A 337 10.75 -1.36 14.58
C LEU A 337 10.14 -1.32 13.18
N TRP A 338 8.94 -1.87 13.05
CA TRP A 338 8.19 -1.85 11.80
C TRP A 338 7.39 -0.56 11.69
N VAL A 339 7.49 0.10 10.55
CA VAL A 339 6.76 1.32 10.25
C VAL A 339 6.15 1.22 8.87
N VAL A 340 4.86 1.51 8.77
CA VAL A 340 4.15 1.70 7.51
C VAL A 340 3.83 3.18 7.36
N ASN A 341 4.31 3.79 6.29
CA ASN A 341 4.05 5.20 5.97
C ASN A 341 2.70 5.33 5.26
N GLU A 342 1.95 6.32 5.63
CA GLU A 342 0.67 6.63 5.02
C GLU A 342 0.85 7.33 3.67
N GLY A 343 1.31 6.61 2.66
CA GLY A 343 1.47 7.10 1.30
C GLY A 343 2.15 8.47 1.20
N GLU A 344 1.54 9.40 0.48
CA GLU A 344 2.06 10.78 0.32
C GLU A 344 2.02 11.62 1.58
N TYR A 345 1.15 11.30 2.52
CA TYR A 345 1.05 12.01 3.81
C TYR A 345 2.22 11.69 4.73
N ARG A 346 2.79 10.48 4.60
CA ARG A 346 3.96 10.00 5.35
C ARG A 346 3.77 10.00 6.87
N MET A 347 2.54 9.87 7.34
CA MET A 347 2.28 9.57 8.74
C MET A 347 2.75 8.16 9.06
N LEU A 348 3.30 7.99 10.26
CA LEU A 348 3.93 6.75 10.71
C LEU A 348 2.91 5.88 11.42
N ASN A 349 2.64 4.69 10.92
CA ASN A 349 1.74 3.72 11.55
C ASN A 349 0.36 4.31 11.89
N THR A 350 -0.28 4.99 10.96
CA THR A 350 -1.65 5.50 11.13
C THR A 350 -2.59 4.36 11.48
N PHE A 351 -3.32 4.49 12.59
CA PHE A 351 -3.99 3.33 13.18
C PHE A 351 -5.27 2.90 12.45
N ASP A 352 -5.94 3.81 11.77
CA ASP A 352 -7.08 3.45 10.93
C ASP A 352 -6.68 2.75 9.61
N LEU A 353 -5.38 2.79 9.26
CA LEU A 353 -4.82 1.96 8.21
C LEU A 353 -4.37 0.60 8.76
N LEU A 354 -3.70 0.58 9.92
CA LEU A 354 -3.18 -0.65 10.53
C LEU A 354 -4.28 -1.67 10.79
N VAL A 355 -5.44 -1.23 11.25
CA VAL A 355 -6.60 -2.11 11.47
C VAL A 355 -7.05 -2.80 10.19
N ASP A 356 -6.88 -2.16 9.04
CA ASP A 356 -7.20 -2.70 7.73
C ASP A 356 -6.06 -3.56 7.14
N HIS A 357 -4.79 -3.21 7.44
CA HIS A 357 -3.61 -4.00 7.06
C HIS A 357 -3.51 -5.32 7.80
N VAL A 358 -4.16 -5.46 8.97
CA VAL A 358 -3.99 -6.58 9.90
C VAL A 358 -4.11 -7.95 9.24
N PHE A 359 -5.02 -8.11 8.30
CA PHE A 359 -5.26 -9.40 7.61
C PHE A 359 -4.08 -9.82 6.74
N PHE A 360 -3.45 -8.88 6.06
CA PHE A 360 -2.24 -9.09 5.29
C PHE A 360 -1.03 -9.30 6.21
N GLU A 361 -0.85 -8.42 7.18
CA GLU A 361 0.30 -8.47 8.10
C GLU A 361 0.30 -9.75 8.95
N LEU A 362 -0.86 -10.24 9.42
CA LEU A 362 -0.96 -11.50 10.14
C LEU A 362 -0.61 -12.71 9.28
N ALA A 363 -0.90 -12.65 7.98
CA ALA A 363 -0.52 -13.71 7.06
C ALA A 363 0.99 -13.74 6.76
N TRP A 364 1.67 -12.60 6.88
CA TRP A 364 3.07 -12.45 6.47
C TRP A 364 4.03 -12.17 7.62
N TRP A 365 3.69 -11.22 8.51
CA TRP A 365 4.60 -10.70 9.55
C TRP A 365 3.88 -10.45 10.88
N PRO A 366 3.31 -11.48 11.54
CA PRO A 366 2.51 -11.30 12.75
C PRO A 366 3.30 -10.62 13.89
N TRP A 367 4.63 -10.77 13.94
CA TRP A 367 5.48 -10.07 14.88
C TRP A 367 5.39 -8.54 14.74
N ALA A 368 5.23 -8.02 13.50
CA ALA A 368 5.10 -6.59 13.24
C ALA A 368 3.80 -6.03 13.84
N VAL A 369 2.69 -6.76 13.72
CA VAL A 369 1.40 -6.40 14.34
C VAL A 369 1.57 -6.36 15.87
N ARG A 370 2.15 -7.41 16.46
CA ARG A 370 2.42 -7.47 17.91
C ARG A 370 3.20 -6.27 18.42
N ASP A 371 4.33 -6.00 17.79
CA ASP A 371 5.27 -4.96 18.23
C ASP A 371 4.68 -3.57 18.06
N THR A 372 3.88 -3.35 17.00
CA THR A 372 3.16 -2.10 16.78
C THR A 372 2.05 -1.89 17.83
N LEU A 373 1.27 -2.91 18.15
CA LEU A 373 0.27 -2.86 19.23
C LEU A 373 0.91 -2.58 20.60
N ASP A 374 2.04 -3.22 20.89
CA ASP A 374 2.81 -2.97 22.11
C ASP A 374 3.29 -1.51 22.19
N LEU A 375 3.73 -0.95 21.05
CA LEU A 375 4.19 0.43 20.98
C LEU A 375 3.03 1.42 21.18
N PHE A 376 1.87 1.18 20.56
CA PHE A 376 0.66 1.96 20.81
C PHE A 376 0.25 1.90 22.29
N ALA A 377 0.18 0.73 22.89
CA ALA A 377 -0.22 0.58 24.28
C ALA A 377 0.75 1.26 25.25
N LYS A 378 2.07 1.20 24.95
CA LYS A 378 3.12 1.71 25.85
C LYS A 378 3.39 3.21 25.69
N ARG A 379 3.39 3.73 24.44
CA ARG A 379 3.87 5.09 24.15
C ARG A 379 2.77 6.00 23.61
N TYR A 380 1.82 5.49 22.86
CA TYR A 380 0.82 6.27 22.12
C TYR A 380 -0.61 6.11 22.65
N SER A 381 -0.75 5.57 23.86
CA SER A 381 -2.02 5.58 24.59
C SER A 381 -2.07 6.78 25.54
N TYR A 382 -3.28 7.27 25.81
CA TYR A 382 -3.52 8.37 26.73
C TYR A 382 -4.85 8.21 27.45
N THR A 383 -5.11 9.02 28.47
CA THR A 383 -6.40 9.10 29.16
C THR A 383 -7.14 10.33 28.69
N ASP A 384 -8.37 10.12 28.22
CA ASP A 384 -9.19 11.14 27.59
C ASP A 384 -10.28 11.68 28.53
N THR A 385 -10.68 12.93 28.28
CA THR A 385 -11.89 13.56 28.76
C THR A 385 -12.87 13.70 27.60
N ILE A 386 -14.14 13.52 27.87
CA ILE A 386 -15.20 13.53 26.84
C ILE A 386 -16.27 14.57 27.18
N HIS A 387 -16.98 15.04 26.17
CA HIS A 387 -18.09 15.99 26.32
C HIS A 387 -19.30 15.61 25.44
N THR A 388 -20.45 16.15 25.79
CA THR A 388 -21.65 16.12 24.95
C THR A 388 -21.80 17.43 24.18
N PRO A 389 -22.62 17.49 23.11
CA PRO A 389 -22.88 18.73 22.37
C PRO A 389 -23.42 19.88 23.23
N ASP A 390 -24.07 19.58 24.37
CA ASP A 390 -24.56 20.58 25.35
C ASP A 390 -23.49 20.92 26.41
N GLY A 391 -22.23 20.56 26.21
CA GLY A 391 -21.08 20.99 27.02
C GLY A 391 -20.89 20.24 28.34
N LYS A 392 -21.58 19.14 28.58
CA LYS A 392 -21.32 18.29 29.76
C LYS A 392 -20.07 17.48 29.56
N THR A 393 -19.17 17.48 30.54
CA THR A 393 -17.91 16.77 30.52
C THR A 393 -17.90 15.56 31.44
N ALA A 394 -17.10 14.54 31.11
CA ALA A 394 -16.89 13.34 31.90
C ALA A 394 -15.53 12.67 31.56
N LYS A 395 -15.15 11.64 32.35
CA LYS A 395 -13.98 10.83 32.04
C LYS A 395 -14.25 9.94 30.83
N GLY A 396 -13.41 10.00 29.79
CA GLY A 396 -13.50 9.17 28.57
C GLY A 396 -12.73 7.86 28.67
N GLY A 397 -11.77 7.79 29.58
CA GLY A 397 -10.91 6.62 29.77
C GLY A 397 -9.74 6.55 28.81
N LEU A 398 -9.27 5.33 28.53
CA LEU A 398 -8.14 5.06 27.64
C LEU A 398 -8.53 5.28 26.19
N SER A 399 -7.64 5.90 25.42
CA SER A 399 -7.66 5.86 23.97
C SER A 399 -6.22 5.86 23.41
N PHE A 400 -6.09 5.92 22.08
CA PHE A 400 -4.82 5.82 21.36
C PHE A 400 -4.70 6.97 20.34
N ALA A 401 -3.46 7.43 20.12
CA ALA A 401 -3.16 8.43 19.13
C ALA A 401 -3.49 7.94 17.70
N HIS A 402 -3.76 8.86 16.80
CA HIS A 402 -4.07 8.57 15.40
C HIS A 402 -2.89 7.91 14.68
N ASP A 403 -1.69 8.42 14.88
CA ASP A 403 -0.44 8.00 14.28
C ASP A 403 0.71 8.12 15.30
N MET A 404 1.91 7.73 14.89
CA MET A 404 3.13 7.81 15.70
C MET A 404 4.03 9.01 15.32
N GLY A 405 3.63 9.81 14.33
CA GLY A 405 4.43 10.91 13.79
C GLY A 405 4.32 11.05 12.28
N VAL A 406 5.17 11.87 11.68
CA VAL A 406 5.16 12.18 10.24
C VAL A 406 6.58 12.41 9.72
N ASP A 407 6.86 12.08 8.46
CA ASP A 407 8.14 12.34 7.80
C ASP A 407 9.36 11.86 8.61
N ASN A 408 9.31 10.64 9.14
CA ASN A 408 10.35 10.06 9.99
C ASN A 408 10.56 10.80 11.34
N GLN A 409 9.65 11.66 11.74
CA GLN A 409 9.66 12.29 13.05
C GLN A 409 8.61 11.63 13.95
N PHE A 410 9.04 10.84 14.92
CA PHE A 410 8.17 10.29 15.96
C PHE A 410 7.76 11.36 16.96
N THR A 411 6.47 11.43 17.25
CA THR A 411 5.89 12.39 18.20
C THR A 411 6.20 12.02 19.66
N PRO A 412 6.04 12.98 20.58
CA PRO A 412 6.06 12.72 22.03
C PRO A 412 5.04 11.64 22.45
N PRO A 413 5.24 10.98 23.61
CA PRO A 413 4.29 10.01 24.12
C PRO A 413 2.86 10.56 24.25
N GLY A 414 1.88 9.77 23.81
CA GLY A 414 0.44 10.12 23.89
C GLY A 414 -0.05 11.14 22.89
N THR A 415 0.77 11.51 21.90
CA THR A 415 0.39 12.50 20.89
C THR A 415 0.53 11.94 19.47
N SER A 416 -0.21 12.49 18.53
CA SER A 416 -0.08 12.25 17.09
C SER A 416 0.61 13.42 16.37
N SER A 417 0.80 13.32 15.07
CA SER A 417 1.37 14.39 14.25
C SER A 417 0.53 15.67 14.26
N TYR A 418 -0.75 15.59 14.57
CA TYR A 418 -1.67 16.71 14.58
C TYR A 418 -1.60 17.54 15.88
N GLU A 419 -1.28 16.92 17.02
CA GLU A 419 -1.13 17.64 18.29
C GLU A 419 0.15 18.49 18.35
N LEU A 420 1.17 18.20 17.51
CA LEU A 420 2.40 18.99 17.46
C LEU A 420 2.16 20.48 17.16
N PRO A 421 1.30 20.86 16.19
CA PRO A 421 0.96 22.26 15.93
C PRO A 421 -0.19 22.79 16.81
N ASN A 422 -0.57 22.09 17.89
CA ASN A 422 -1.73 22.42 18.73
C ASN A 422 -3.04 22.54 17.94
N LEU A 423 -3.23 21.73 16.91
CA LEU A 423 -4.50 21.70 16.19
C LEU A 423 -5.57 21.09 17.10
N THR A 424 -6.66 21.84 17.23
CA THR A 424 -7.94 21.35 17.75
C THR A 424 -8.88 21.25 16.56
N ASP A 425 -9.94 20.52 16.58
CA ASP A 425 -10.92 20.42 15.48
C ASP A 425 -10.35 19.83 14.16
N CYS A 426 -9.40 18.91 14.23
CA CYS A 426 -8.94 18.20 13.06
C CYS A 426 -9.22 16.69 13.17
N PHE A 427 -9.16 15.98 12.06
CA PHE A 427 -9.49 14.54 12.01
C PHE A 427 -8.47 13.63 12.72
N SER A 428 -7.44 14.18 13.36
CA SER A 428 -6.59 13.42 14.28
C SER A 428 -7.35 12.94 15.53
N PHE A 429 -8.43 13.63 15.87
CA PHE A 429 -9.21 13.30 17.06
C PHE A 429 -10.31 12.27 16.76
N MET A 430 -9.90 11.13 16.21
CA MET A 430 -10.72 9.94 16.00
C MET A 430 -10.62 8.99 17.19
N THR A 431 -10.73 9.52 18.42
CA THR A 431 -10.33 8.77 19.62
C THR A 431 -11.20 7.55 19.88
N SER A 432 -12.48 7.62 19.54
CA SER A 432 -13.41 6.49 19.64
C SER A 432 -13.11 5.42 18.60
N GLU A 433 -12.74 5.83 17.40
CA GLU A 433 -12.36 4.88 16.34
C GLU A 433 -11.03 4.22 16.65
N GLN A 434 -10.01 4.96 17.09
CA GLN A 434 -8.70 4.38 17.43
C GLN A 434 -8.80 3.44 18.63
N LEU A 435 -9.72 3.70 19.56
CA LEU A 435 -10.05 2.76 20.65
C LEU A 435 -10.58 1.44 20.12
N THR A 436 -11.51 1.46 19.15
CA THR A 436 -12.03 0.24 18.51
C THR A 436 -10.93 -0.44 17.69
N ASN A 437 -10.10 0.32 16.97
CA ASN A 437 -9.02 -0.20 16.14
C ASN A 437 -8.02 -1.01 16.95
N TRP A 438 -7.61 -0.52 18.14
CA TRP A 438 -6.70 -1.28 18.99
C TRP A 438 -7.33 -2.61 19.45
N VAL A 439 -8.59 -2.62 19.85
CA VAL A 439 -9.28 -3.84 20.29
C VAL A 439 -9.37 -4.85 19.16
N LEU A 440 -9.81 -4.40 17.97
CA LEU A 440 -9.99 -5.25 16.80
C LEU A 440 -8.68 -5.89 16.36
N THR A 441 -7.62 -5.09 16.20
CA THR A 441 -6.29 -5.55 15.79
C THR A 441 -5.68 -6.50 16.82
N ALA A 442 -5.78 -6.17 18.12
CA ALA A 442 -5.23 -6.97 19.21
C ALA A 442 -5.84 -8.37 19.29
N VAL A 443 -7.17 -8.45 19.10
CA VAL A 443 -7.87 -9.75 19.18
C VAL A 443 -7.65 -10.55 17.90
N CYS A 444 -7.61 -9.91 16.73
CA CYS A 444 -7.19 -10.58 15.49
C CYS A 444 -5.80 -11.19 15.62
N TYR A 445 -4.83 -10.44 16.17
CA TYR A 445 -3.49 -10.96 16.43
C TYR A 445 -3.50 -12.18 17.33
N ALA A 446 -4.12 -12.05 18.51
CA ALA A 446 -4.14 -13.14 19.51
C ALA A 446 -4.83 -14.41 18.97
N ALA A 447 -5.95 -14.24 18.25
CA ALA A 447 -6.70 -15.37 17.68
C ALA A 447 -5.93 -16.06 16.53
N ALA A 448 -5.30 -15.27 15.65
CA ALA A 448 -4.56 -15.82 14.50
C ALA A 448 -3.27 -16.53 14.91
N THR A 449 -2.59 -16.04 15.94
CA THR A 449 -1.29 -16.57 16.39
C THR A 449 -1.38 -17.56 17.54
N GLY A 450 -2.47 -17.55 18.30
CA GLY A 450 -2.59 -18.31 19.54
C GLY A 450 -1.70 -17.78 20.68
N ASP A 451 -1.19 -16.54 20.60
CA ASP A 451 -0.31 -15.94 21.60
C ASP A 451 -1.08 -15.53 22.88
N ASN A 452 -1.46 -16.54 23.66
CA ASN A 452 -2.16 -16.35 24.92
C ASN A 452 -1.30 -15.62 25.97
N ALA A 453 0.02 -15.71 25.89
CA ALA A 453 0.93 -15.00 26.80
C ALA A 453 0.85 -13.49 26.56
N TRP A 454 0.91 -13.05 25.30
CA TRP A 454 0.73 -11.66 24.94
C TRP A 454 -0.67 -11.14 25.30
N LEU A 455 -1.71 -11.91 25.02
CA LEU A 455 -3.09 -11.56 25.38
C LEU A 455 -3.24 -11.38 26.90
N THR A 456 -2.63 -12.27 27.70
CA THR A 456 -2.61 -12.17 29.16
C THR A 456 -1.89 -10.91 29.64
N LYS A 457 -0.76 -10.56 29.03
CA LYS A 457 -0.02 -9.31 29.29
C LYS A 457 -0.92 -8.08 29.07
N HIS A 458 -1.75 -8.09 28.03
CA HIS A 458 -2.63 -6.98 27.65
C HIS A 458 -4.05 -7.05 28.24
N LYS A 459 -4.34 -8.02 29.12
CA LYS A 459 -5.65 -8.13 29.78
C LYS A 459 -6.09 -6.82 30.45
N GLY A 460 -5.17 -6.13 31.12
CA GLY A 460 -5.44 -4.83 31.75
C GLY A 460 -5.83 -3.74 30.75
N THR A 461 -5.19 -3.72 29.58
CA THR A 461 -5.51 -2.79 28.49
C THR A 461 -6.91 -3.09 27.91
N LEU A 462 -7.23 -4.36 27.60
CA LEU A 462 -8.55 -4.78 27.12
C LEU A 462 -9.67 -4.38 28.08
N ARG A 463 -9.46 -4.57 29.40
CA ARG A 463 -10.43 -4.14 30.45
C ARG A 463 -10.64 -2.61 30.43
N LYS A 464 -9.56 -1.83 30.26
CA LYS A 464 -9.66 -0.37 30.14
C LYS A 464 -10.39 0.04 28.86
N CYS A 465 -10.12 -0.62 27.72
CA CYS A 465 -10.82 -0.38 26.46
C CYS A 465 -12.33 -0.63 26.60
N ALA A 466 -12.73 -1.78 27.17
CA ALA A 466 -14.14 -2.07 27.44
C ALA A 466 -14.81 -0.99 28.31
N LYS A 467 -14.12 -0.52 29.35
CA LYS A 467 -14.61 0.57 30.20
C LYS A 467 -14.72 1.90 29.46
N SER A 468 -13.75 2.21 28.59
CA SER A 468 -13.75 3.45 27.77
C SER A 468 -14.91 3.45 26.78
N LEU A 469 -15.17 2.33 26.09
CA LEU A 469 -16.34 2.19 25.21
C LEU A 469 -17.66 2.44 25.97
N GLN A 470 -17.79 1.91 27.21
CA GLN A 470 -18.96 2.18 28.05
C GLN A 470 -19.08 3.64 28.47
N MET A 471 -17.96 4.34 28.72
CA MET A 471 -17.98 5.75 29.09
C MET A 471 -18.39 6.62 27.90
N ARG A 472 -17.93 6.33 26.70
CA ARG A 472 -18.25 7.06 25.47
C ARG A 472 -19.68 6.79 24.96
N ASP A 473 -20.28 5.69 25.35
CA ASP A 473 -21.74 5.49 25.24
C ASP A 473 -22.48 6.44 26.21
N ASP A 474 -22.36 6.22 27.51
CA ASP A 474 -22.82 7.13 28.53
C ASP A 474 -22.08 6.87 29.86
N PRO A 475 -21.54 7.93 30.54
CA PRO A 475 -20.95 7.77 31.85
C PRO A 475 -21.90 7.13 32.88
N LYS A 476 -23.22 7.36 32.75
CA LYS A 476 -24.26 6.78 33.63
C LYS A 476 -24.72 5.42 33.11
N PRO A 477 -24.45 4.31 33.84
CA PRO A 477 -24.78 2.96 33.37
C PRO A 477 -26.21 2.75 32.89
N GLY A 478 -27.20 3.37 33.56
CA GLY A 478 -28.64 3.22 33.22
C GLY A 478 -29.03 3.89 31.88
N ARG A 479 -28.17 4.70 31.28
CA ARG A 479 -28.42 5.39 30.00
C ARG A 479 -27.70 4.73 28.82
N ARG A 480 -26.84 3.77 29.08
CA ARG A 480 -26.08 3.08 28.06
C ARG A 480 -26.97 2.28 27.14
N ASN A 481 -26.73 2.40 25.83
CA ASN A 481 -27.35 1.58 24.80
C ASN A 481 -26.33 0.98 23.81
N GLY A 482 -25.04 1.23 24.05
CA GLY A 482 -23.93 0.72 23.25
C GLY A 482 -23.45 1.69 22.16
N ILE A 483 -24.30 2.59 21.68
CA ILE A 483 -23.94 3.60 20.67
C ILE A 483 -23.08 4.69 21.31
N ILE A 484 -21.98 5.05 20.68
CA ILE A 484 -21.13 6.15 21.13
C ILE A 484 -21.87 7.48 20.97
N LYS A 485 -21.93 8.30 22.03
CA LYS A 485 -22.67 9.56 22.08
C LYS A 485 -21.85 10.74 22.58
N TRP A 486 -20.62 10.49 23.03
CA TRP A 486 -19.76 11.49 23.63
C TRP A 486 -18.51 11.67 22.78
N ASP A 487 -18.15 12.92 22.53
CA ASP A 487 -16.97 13.32 21.77
C ASP A 487 -15.76 13.52 22.71
N SER A 488 -14.55 13.45 22.18
CA SER A 488 -13.33 13.79 22.92
C SER A 488 -13.18 15.30 23.11
N ASP A 489 -12.69 15.72 24.28
CA ASP A 489 -12.33 17.13 24.52
C ASP A 489 -11.20 17.64 23.60
N HIS A 490 -10.42 16.75 23.00
CA HIS A 490 -9.41 17.10 22.01
C HIS A 490 -9.98 17.77 20.75
N CYS A 491 -11.24 17.50 20.41
CA CYS A 491 -11.90 18.16 19.29
C CYS A 491 -12.41 19.58 19.63
N GLY A 492 -12.11 20.08 20.83
CA GLY A 492 -12.57 21.39 21.31
C GLY A 492 -13.98 21.33 21.91
N PRO A 493 -14.37 22.36 22.66
CA PRO A 493 -15.62 22.34 23.46
C PRO A 493 -16.90 22.35 22.61
N THR A 494 -16.81 22.77 21.36
CA THR A 494 -17.93 22.81 20.40
C THR A 494 -17.71 21.92 19.19
N GLY A 495 -16.54 21.28 19.09
CA GLY A 495 -16.20 20.38 18.01
C GLY A 495 -16.84 19.00 18.17
N ALA A 496 -16.90 18.26 17.08
CA ALA A 496 -17.29 16.85 17.06
C ALA A 496 -16.09 15.99 16.72
N GLU A 497 -15.95 14.87 17.43
CA GLU A 497 -15.01 13.82 17.07
C GLU A 497 -15.42 13.22 15.73
N ILE A 498 -14.44 12.87 14.89
CA ILE A 498 -14.69 12.37 13.54
C ILE A 498 -14.28 10.92 13.38
N THR A 499 -14.63 10.34 12.23
CA THR A 499 -14.20 9.00 11.77
C THR A 499 -13.35 9.10 10.52
N THR A 500 -12.72 8.01 10.10
CA THR A 500 -11.96 7.91 8.84
C THR A 500 -12.79 8.31 7.59
N TYR A 501 -14.11 8.40 7.71
CA TYR A 501 -15.02 8.73 6.60
C TYR A 501 -15.34 10.22 6.45
N ASP A 502 -14.78 11.09 7.26
CA ASP A 502 -14.99 12.54 7.18
C ASP A 502 -14.57 13.13 5.82
N ALA A 503 -13.45 12.63 5.29
CA ALA A 503 -12.93 13.06 4.00
C ALA A 503 -13.78 12.60 2.79
N LEU A 504 -14.71 11.64 2.98
CA LEU A 504 -15.61 11.19 1.92
C LEU A 504 -16.82 12.11 1.77
N ASP A 505 -17.44 12.44 2.90
CA ASP A 505 -18.67 13.20 2.96
C ASP A 505 -18.84 13.76 4.37
N VAL A 506 -19.04 15.07 4.48
CA VAL A 506 -19.22 15.75 5.77
C VAL A 506 -20.37 15.13 6.60
N SER A 507 -21.40 14.58 5.94
CA SER A 507 -22.50 13.89 6.61
C SER A 507 -22.11 12.57 7.25
N LEU A 508 -20.92 12.03 6.94
CA LEU A 508 -20.36 10.82 7.51
C LEU A 508 -19.32 11.13 8.60
N GLY A 509 -18.89 12.38 8.72
CA GLY A 509 -17.71 12.76 9.47
C GLY A 509 -17.82 12.58 10.98
N GLN A 510 -18.98 12.87 11.61
CA GLN A 510 -19.07 12.77 13.05
C GLN A 510 -18.99 11.33 13.59
N ALA A 511 -18.29 11.13 14.71
CA ALA A 511 -18.13 9.80 15.33
C ALA A 511 -19.37 9.40 16.17
N ARG A 512 -19.95 10.33 16.92
CA ARG A 512 -21.14 10.04 17.75
C ARG A 512 -22.36 9.74 16.88
N ASN A 513 -23.19 8.80 17.34
CA ASN A 513 -24.43 8.41 16.67
C ASN A 513 -24.24 8.05 15.18
N ASN A 514 -23.12 7.45 14.84
CA ASN A 514 -22.71 7.09 13.48
C ASN A 514 -22.90 5.60 13.24
N LEU A 515 -23.55 5.22 12.14
CA LEU A 515 -23.85 3.82 11.79
C LEU A 515 -22.57 2.99 11.60
N TYR A 516 -21.61 3.50 10.85
CA TYR A 516 -20.32 2.83 10.63
C TYR A 516 -19.63 2.51 11.96
N LEU A 517 -19.45 3.55 12.80
CA LEU A 517 -18.75 3.38 14.07
C LEU A 517 -19.55 2.54 15.07
N ALA A 518 -20.89 2.57 15.02
CA ALA A 518 -21.74 1.73 15.85
C ALA A 518 -21.55 0.23 15.50
N VAL A 519 -21.49 -0.13 14.21
CA VAL A 519 -21.24 -1.53 13.80
C VAL A 519 -19.79 -1.92 14.07
N LYS A 520 -18.82 -1.01 13.91
CA LYS A 520 -17.41 -1.25 14.30
C LYS A 520 -17.26 -1.46 15.82
N THR A 521 -18.03 -0.70 16.61
CA THR A 521 -18.13 -0.87 18.08
C THR A 521 -18.79 -2.22 18.43
N LEU A 522 -19.81 -2.65 17.67
CA LEU A 522 -20.39 -3.98 17.83
C LEU A 522 -19.34 -5.07 17.58
N GLY A 523 -18.60 -4.97 16.47
CA GLY A 523 -17.46 -5.85 16.21
C GLY A 523 -16.47 -5.87 17.37
N SER A 524 -16.16 -4.71 17.96
CA SER A 524 -15.25 -4.60 19.11
C SER A 524 -15.80 -5.31 20.37
N TRP A 525 -17.10 -5.23 20.65
CA TRP A 525 -17.69 -5.97 21.77
C TRP A 525 -17.68 -7.49 21.54
N MET A 526 -17.95 -7.94 20.32
CA MET A 526 -17.82 -9.36 19.96
C MET A 526 -16.36 -9.84 20.12
N MET A 527 -15.39 -9.05 19.67
CA MET A 527 -13.95 -9.35 19.82
C MET A 527 -13.53 -9.36 21.31
N LEU A 528 -14.04 -8.44 22.14
CA LEU A 528 -13.80 -8.45 23.57
C LEU A 528 -14.41 -9.70 24.25
N GLU A 529 -15.61 -10.11 23.84
CA GLU A 529 -16.22 -11.38 24.30
C GLU A 529 -15.30 -12.56 23.98
N HIS A 530 -14.79 -12.62 22.74
CA HIS A 530 -13.85 -13.67 22.31
C HIS A 530 -12.56 -13.65 23.14
N ALA A 531 -11.93 -12.48 23.28
CA ALA A 531 -10.69 -12.33 24.05
C ALA A 531 -10.84 -12.67 25.53
N PHE A 532 -11.93 -12.23 26.17
CA PHE A 532 -12.19 -12.57 27.57
C PHE A 532 -12.51 -14.05 27.74
N GLY A 533 -13.13 -14.71 26.75
CA GLY A 533 -13.27 -16.16 26.71
C GLY A 533 -11.92 -16.88 26.66
N MET A 534 -11.00 -16.45 25.77
CA MET A 534 -9.62 -16.99 25.71
C MET A 534 -8.86 -16.81 27.04
N LEU A 535 -9.16 -15.73 27.78
CA LEU A 535 -8.53 -15.41 29.07
C LEU A 535 -9.20 -16.09 30.28
N GLY A 536 -10.32 -16.79 30.10
CA GLY A 536 -11.11 -17.36 31.19
C GLY A 536 -11.80 -16.32 32.09
N GLU A 537 -12.03 -15.11 31.60
CA GLU A 537 -12.63 -13.97 32.33
C GLU A 537 -14.15 -13.95 32.16
N GLU A 538 -14.86 -14.95 32.68
CA GLU A 538 -16.28 -15.20 32.42
C GLU A 538 -17.19 -14.00 32.71
N ASN A 539 -16.95 -13.24 33.80
CA ASN A 539 -17.75 -12.05 34.10
C ASN A 539 -17.60 -10.95 33.03
N LEU A 540 -16.38 -10.76 32.53
CA LEU A 540 -16.12 -9.77 31.48
C LEU A 540 -16.61 -10.23 30.12
N ARG A 541 -16.52 -11.53 29.86
CA ARG A 541 -17.10 -12.17 28.67
C ARG A 541 -18.62 -11.98 28.64
N ALA A 542 -19.32 -12.29 29.74
CA ALA A 542 -20.75 -12.08 29.86
C ALA A 542 -21.15 -10.61 29.71
N LEU A 543 -20.38 -9.70 30.29
CA LEU A 543 -20.58 -8.25 30.11
C LEU A 543 -20.46 -7.84 28.65
N ALA A 544 -19.40 -8.31 27.96
CA ALA A 544 -19.17 -7.97 26.55
C ALA A 544 -20.29 -8.52 25.66
N SER A 545 -20.69 -9.78 25.86
CA SER A 545 -21.79 -10.43 25.15
C SER A 545 -23.11 -9.66 25.32
N ALA A 546 -23.48 -9.34 26.57
CA ALA A 546 -24.72 -8.59 26.87
C ALA A 546 -24.70 -7.17 26.29
N THR A 547 -23.52 -6.53 26.29
CA THR A 547 -23.36 -5.16 25.70
C THR A 547 -23.45 -5.23 24.19
N GLY A 548 -22.85 -6.21 23.55
CA GLY A 548 -22.93 -6.42 22.09
C GLY A 548 -24.39 -6.67 21.65
N ALA A 549 -25.11 -7.57 22.33
CA ALA A 549 -26.53 -7.83 22.04
C ALA A 549 -27.38 -6.55 22.19
N LYS A 550 -27.15 -5.80 23.26
CA LYS A 550 -27.83 -4.53 23.49
C LYS A 550 -27.54 -3.49 22.40
N LEU A 551 -26.29 -3.37 21.99
CA LEU A 551 -25.88 -2.47 20.92
C LEU A 551 -26.52 -2.87 19.57
N ALA A 552 -26.52 -4.16 19.23
CA ALA A 552 -27.19 -4.65 18.02
C ALA A 552 -28.68 -4.28 17.98
N LYS A 553 -29.38 -4.46 19.14
CA LYS A 553 -30.75 -3.99 19.27
C LYS A 553 -30.89 -2.50 19.05
N SER A 554 -30.01 -1.68 19.67
CA SER A 554 -30.06 -0.22 19.57
C SER A 554 -29.76 0.28 18.14
N ILE A 555 -28.84 -0.37 17.43
CA ILE A 555 -28.62 -0.11 16.00
C ILE A 555 -29.88 -0.45 15.21
N GLY A 556 -30.47 -1.64 15.46
CA GLY A 556 -31.68 -2.08 14.77
C GLY A 556 -32.89 -1.16 14.97
N GLU A 557 -32.96 -0.45 16.10
CA GLU A 557 -34.00 0.56 16.40
C GLU A 557 -33.84 1.83 15.55
N GLN A 558 -32.69 2.04 14.89
CA GLN A 558 -32.43 3.16 13.96
C GLN A 558 -32.81 2.83 12.51
N PHE A 559 -33.29 1.61 12.25
CA PHE A 559 -33.71 1.20 10.92
C PHE A 559 -35.00 1.91 10.53
N ASP A 560 -34.99 2.56 9.38
CA ASP A 560 -36.19 3.16 8.78
C ASP A 560 -36.98 2.07 8.05
N GLU A 561 -38.02 1.54 8.71
CA GLU A 561 -38.85 0.47 8.15
C GLU A 561 -39.58 0.88 6.86
N ALA A 562 -39.92 2.16 6.69
CA ALA A 562 -40.59 2.67 5.50
C ALA A 562 -39.64 2.74 4.30
N ALA A 563 -38.41 3.17 4.53
CA ALA A 563 -37.36 3.22 3.51
C ALA A 563 -36.68 1.87 3.29
N GLY A 564 -36.71 0.96 4.27
CA GLY A 564 -35.98 -0.29 4.29
C GLY A 564 -34.45 -0.11 4.38
N MET A 565 -33.98 0.95 5.06
CA MET A 565 -32.58 1.36 5.11
C MET A 565 -32.22 2.03 6.43
N PHE A 566 -30.92 2.01 6.77
CA PHE A 566 -30.37 2.83 7.84
C PHE A 566 -29.92 4.21 7.34
N PRO A 567 -30.06 5.30 8.11
CA PRO A 567 -29.31 6.53 7.88
C PRO A 567 -27.85 6.33 8.26
N ALA A 568 -26.93 7.08 7.62
CA ALA A 568 -25.50 7.03 7.94
C ALA A 568 -25.18 7.58 9.33
N VAL A 569 -25.94 8.58 9.78
CA VAL A 569 -25.87 9.21 11.11
C VAL A 569 -27.26 9.29 11.71
N PHE A 570 -27.39 8.95 13.00
CA PHE A 570 -28.66 8.90 13.72
C PHE A 570 -29.08 10.27 14.28
N GLU A 571 -28.61 11.34 13.68
CA GLU A 571 -28.89 12.72 14.08
C GLU A 571 -29.32 13.57 12.86
N ASN A 572 -29.98 14.67 13.13
CA ASN A 572 -30.28 15.73 12.18
C ASN A 572 -31.02 15.27 10.90
N ASN A 573 -31.83 14.23 11.00
CA ASN A 573 -32.54 13.64 9.86
C ASN A 573 -31.60 13.32 8.68
N ASN A 574 -30.42 12.76 8.96
CA ASN A 574 -29.45 12.42 7.94
C ASN A 574 -30.05 11.47 6.88
N VAL A 575 -29.87 11.84 5.62
CA VAL A 575 -30.43 11.09 4.47
C VAL A 575 -29.38 10.29 3.71
N SER A 576 -28.10 10.41 4.07
CA SER A 576 -27.03 9.63 3.44
C SER A 576 -27.18 8.15 3.75
N ARG A 577 -26.80 7.33 2.78
CA ARG A 577 -26.80 5.86 2.86
C ARG A 577 -25.39 5.38 2.56
N ILE A 578 -24.93 4.37 3.29
CA ILE A 578 -23.52 3.93 3.24
C ILE A 578 -23.40 2.41 3.16
N ILE A 579 -22.38 1.92 2.45
CA ILE A 579 -21.97 0.52 2.48
C ILE A 579 -21.14 0.17 3.73
N PRO A 580 -20.29 1.05 4.29
CA PRO A 580 -19.56 0.76 5.54
C PRO A 580 -20.40 0.37 6.76
N ALA A 581 -21.70 0.41 6.64
CA ALA A 581 -22.64 -0.19 7.61
C ALA A 581 -22.33 -1.65 7.99
N ILE A 582 -21.55 -2.37 7.18
CA ILE A 582 -21.17 -3.77 7.41
C ILE A 582 -19.70 -3.97 7.70
N GLU A 583 -18.85 -2.95 7.52
CA GLU A 583 -17.39 -3.07 7.60
C GLU A 583 -16.91 -3.68 8.92
N GLY A 584 -17.44 -3.22 10.06
CA GLY A 584 -17.03 -3.70 11.38
C GLY A 584 -17.25 -5.19 11.64
N LEU A 585 -18.01 -5.87 10.79
CA LEU A 585 -18.24 -7.32 10.87
C LEU A 585 -17.08 -8.16 10.33
N VAL A 586 -16.14 -7.56 9.59
CA VAL A 586 -14.99 -8.30 9.03
C VAL A 586 -14.14 -8.95 10.14
N TYR A 587 -13.97 -8.29 11.27
CA TYR A 587 -13.10 -8.74 12.36
C TYR A 587 -13.69 -9.98 13.10
N PRO A 588 -14.95 -9.97 13.57
CA PRO A 588 -15.53 -11.18 14.12
C PRO A 588 -15.64 -12.33 13.11
N LEU A 589 -15.82 -12.05 11.82
CA LEU A 589 -15.72 -13.08 10.77
C LEU A 589 -14.35 -13.70 10.70
N PHE A 590 -13.30 -12.88 10.70
CA PHE A 590 -11.92 -13.33 10.63
C PHE A 590 -11.53 -14.27 11.77
N VAL A 591 -12.04 -14.06 12.98
CA VAL A 591 -11.80 -14.93 14.14
C VAL A 591 -12.83 -16.07 14.28
N GLY A 592 -13.66 -16.31 13.27
CA GLY A 592 -14.58 -17.45 13.22
C GLY A 592 -15.90 -17.30 13.99
N MET A 593 -16.32 -16.07 14.32
CA MET A 593 -17.58 -15.82 15.10
C MET A 593 -18.84 -15.78 14.23
N ARG A 594 -18.79 -16.25 12.99
CA ARG A 594 -19.95 -16.29 12.06
C ARG A 594 -21.18 -16.96 12.67
N ARG A 595 -20.99 -18.06 13.40
CA ARG A 595 -22.07 -18.79 14.04
C ARG A 595 -22.82 -17.93 15.05
N GLN A 596 -22.15 -17.08 15.78
CA GLN A 596 -22.73 -16.20 16.78
C GLN A 596 -23.66 -15.16 16.14
N LEU A 597 -23.27 -14.59 14.98
CA LEU A 597 -24.11 -13.67 14.21
C LEU A 597 -25.44 -14.31 13.76
N SER A 598 -25.49 -15.63 13.60
CA SER A 598 -26.69 -16.38 13.18
C SER A 598 -27.50 -17.01 14.32
N GLN A 599 -27.04 -16.88 15.57
CA GLN A 599 -27.71 -17.55 16.73
C GLN A 599 -28.24 -16.59 17.79
N VAL A 600 -27.60 -15.44 18.01
CA VAL A 600 -28.05 -14.44 18.98
C VAL A 600 -29.21 -13.65 18.36
N PRO A 601 -30.42 -13.64 18.98
CA PRO A 601 -31.61 -13.04 18.37
C PRO A 601 -31.44 -11.60 17.91
N GLU A 602 -30.75 -10.76 18.70
CA GLU A 602 -30.48 -9.36 18.37
C GLU A 602 -29.58 -9.23 17.17
N TYR A 603 -28.57 -10.11 17.04
CA TYR A 603 -27.68 -10.14 15.87
C TYR A 603 -28.43 -10.61 14.64
N VAL A 604 -29.23 -11.68 14.74
CA VAL A 604 -30.06 -12.20 13.64
C VAL A 604 -30.97 -11.10 13.07
N LYS A 605 -31.65 -10.35 13.96
CA LYS A 605 -32.51 -9.24 13.55
C LYS A 605 -31.68 -8.15 12.81
N LEU A 606 -30.57 -7.73 13.40
CA LEU A 606 -29.71 -6.71 12.79
C LEU A 606 -29.16 -7.18 11.43
N MET A 607 -28.69 -8.44 11.31
CA MET A 607 -28.22 -8.99 10.04
C MET A 607 -29.32 -8.95 8.97
N GLY A 608 -30.57 -9.27 9.33
CA GLY A 608 -31.71 -9.16 8.42
C GLY A 608 -31.98 -7.72 7.95
N GLN A 609 -31.84 -6.74 8.84
CA GLN A 609 -31.99 -5.32 8.50
C GLN A 609 -30.82 -4.80 7.65
N LEU A 610 -29.58 -5.25 7.90
CA LEU A 610 -28.41 -4.94 7.07
C LEU A 610 -28.52 -5.58 5.68
N ASP A 611 -29.07 -6.80 5.56
CA ASP A 611 -29.36 -7.41 4.25
C ASP A 611 -30.35 -6.56 3.45
N GLN A 612 -31.45 -6.12 4.09
CA GLN A 612 -32.41 -5.22 3.45
C GLN A 612 -31.77 -3.89 3.04
N HIS A 613 -30.94 -3.31 3.92
CA HIS A 613 -30.20 -2.08 3.63
C HIS A 613 -29.32 -2.24 2.38
N LEU A 614 -28.51 -3.32 2.33
CA LEU A 614 -27.61 -3.57 1.19
C LEU A 614 -28.39 -3.73 -0.13
N ARG A 615 -29.53 -4.45 -0.12
CA ARG A 615 -30.39 -4.57 -1.32
C ARG A 615 -30.89 -3.24 -1.85
N LYS A 616 -31.05 -2.26 -0.96
CA LYS A 616 -31.53 -0.91 -1.33
C LYS A 616 -30.42 0.03 -1.74
N VAL A 617 -29.21 -0.11 -1.17
CA VAL A 617 -28.09 0.81 -1.46
C VAL A 617 -27.19 0.31 -2.59
N LEU A 618 -27.06 -1.00 -2.80
CA LEU A 618 -26.27 -1.58 -3.89
C LEU A 618 -27.05 -1.53 -5.22
N VAL A 619 -27.50 -0.33 -5.57
CA VAL A 619 -28.19 -0.03 -6.83
C VAL A 619 -27.54 1.18 -7.51
N ARG A 620 -27.61 1.23 -8.86
CA ARG A 620 -27.02 2.32 -9.65
C ARG A 620 -27.57 3.67 -9.24
N GLY A 621 -26.67 4.63 -9.04
CA GLY A 621 -26.99 5.99 -8.58
C GLY A 621 -27.10 6.15 -7.06
N VAL A 622 -27.04 5.07 -6.27
CA VAL A 622 -26.97 5.12 -4.80
C VAL A 622 -25.54 4.80 -4.37
N CYS A 623 -25.22 3.55 -4.12
CA CYS A 623 -23.85 3.12 -3.78
C CYS A 623 -23.22 2.25 -4.89
N LEU A 624 -23.80 2.19 -6.06
CA LEU A 624 -23.13 1.81 -7.30
C LEU A 624 -23.04 3.03 -8.21
N ASP A 625 -21.86 3.23 -8.78
CA ASP A 625 -21.70 4.27 -9.79
C ASP A 625 -22.67 4.04 -10.98
N SER A 626 -23.32 5.09 -11.45
CA SER A 626 -24.38 5.00 -12.43
C SER A 626 -23.93 4.51 -13.81
N LYS A 627 -22.66 4.76 -14.17
CA LYS A 627 -22.06 4.42 -15.48
C LYS A 627 -21.29 3.10 -15.40
N SER A 628 -20.33 3.01 -14.51
CA SER A 628 -19.42 1.86 -14.41
C SER A 628 -20.01 0.68 -13.63
N GLY A 629 -20.87 0.94 -12.66
CA GLY A 629 -21.37 -0.06 -11.71
C GLY A 629 -20.37 -0.44 -10.62
N GLY A 630 -19.25 0.27 -10.51
CA GLY A 630 -18.32 0.13 -9.39
C GLY A 630 -18.99 0.52 -8.08
N TRP A 631 -18.61 -0.15 -6.99
CA TRP A 631 -19.10 0.19 -5.66
C TRP A 631 -18.53 1.54 -5.23
N LYS A 632 -19.36 2.37 -4.63
CA LYS A 632 -18.95 3.58 -3.93
C LYS A 632 -19.51 3.58 -2.52
N LEU A 633 -18.81 4.19 -1.59
CA LEU A 633 -19.08 4.02 -0.16
C LEU A 633 -20.34 4.76 0.31
N SER A 634 -20.73 5.84 -0.35
CA SER A 634 -21.84 6.69 0.09
C SER A 634 -22.75 7.09 -1.07
N SER A 635 -24.03 7.27 -0.79
CA SER A 635 -25.02 7.80 -1.71
C SER A 635 -24.84 9.29 -2.01
N SER A 636 -24.23 10.04 -1.09
CA SER A 636 -24.13 11.50 -1.13
C SER A 636 -22.77 12.02 -1.61
N SER A 637 -21.81 11.13 -1.94
CA SER A 637 -20.49 11.52 -2.41
C SER A 637 -20.01 10.67 -3.58
N PHE A 638 -19.24 11.29 -4.50
CA PHE A 638 -18.46 10.58 -5.52
C PHE A 638 -17.06 10.21 -5.00
N ASN A 639 -16.64 10.77 -3.89
CA ASN A 639 -15.39 10.39 -3.25
C ASN A 639 -15.53 8.98 -2.65
N THR A 640 -14.57 8.10 -2.92
CA THR A 640 -14.65 6.71 -2.45
C THR A 640 -13.25 6.15 -2.19
N TRP A 641 -13.16 5.11 -1.33
CA TRP A 641 -11.91 4.49 -0.93
C TRP A 641 -11.93 3.01 -1.30
N MET A 642 -10.98 2.61 -2.15
CA MET A 642 -10.91 1.26 -2.70
C MET A 642 -10.75 0.19 -1.63
N SER A 643 -9.84 0.41 -0.68
CA SER A 643 -9.58 -0.52 0.42
C SER A 643 -10.80 -0.79 1.27
N LYS A 644 -11.60 0.24 1.53
CA LYS A 644 -12.85 0.14 2.30
C LYS A 644 -13.95 -0.58 1.52
N ILE A 645 -13.96 -0.41 0.20
CA ILE A 645 -14.83 -1.22 -0.68
C ILE A 645 -14.46 -2.69 -0.57
N PHE A 646 -13.17 -3.04 -0.60
CA PHE A 646 -12.72 -4.44 -0.52
C PHE A 646 -13.15 -5.10 0.78
N LEU A 647 -13.06 -4.40 1.93
CA LEU A 647 -13.60 -4.88 3.21
C LEU A 647 -15.10 -5.15 3.12
N CYS A 648 -15.86 -4.20 2.59
CA CYS A 648 -17.32 -4.33 2.46
C CYS A 648 -17.70 -5.46 1.49
N GLN A 649 -16.98 -5.61 0.34
CA GLN A 649 -17.21 -6.71 -0.59
C GLN A 649 -16.95 -8.07 0.09
N HIS A 650 -15.86 -8.21 0.85
CA HIS A 650 -15.57 -9.44 1.57
C HIS A 650 -16.69 -9.80 2.57
N VAL A 651 -17.14 -8.83 3.36
CA VAL A 651 -18.26 -9.06 4.31
C VAL A 651 -19.54 -9.38 3.57
N ALA A 652 -19.84 -8.71 2.46
CA ALA A 652 -21.03 -8.97 1.67
C ALA A 652 -21.01 -10.38 1.05
N ASP A 653 -19.87 -10.81 0.50
CA ASP A 653 -19.69 -12.16 -0.05
C ASP A 653 -19.90 -13.24 1.04
N GLU A 654 -19.45 -12.98 2.28
CA GLU A 654 -19.54 -13.95 3.37
C GLU A 654 -20.90 -13.98 4.08
N LEU A 655 -21.54 -12.84 4.31
CA LEU A 655 -22.77 -12.75 5.13
C LEU A 655 -24.02 -12.39 4.34
N PHE A 656 -23.88 -11.66 3.23
CA PHE A 656 -24.98 -11.02 2.52
C PHE A 656 -24.99 -11.33 1.03
N ALA A 657 -24.47 -12.48 0.63
CA ALA A 657 -24.36 -12.87 -0.79
C ALA A 657 -25.69 -12.74 -1.57
N ALA A 658 -26.83 -12.99 -0.88
CA ALA A 658 -28.16 -12.84 -1.48
C ALA A 658 -28.59 -11.37 -1.70
N ALA A 659 -27.92 -10.39 -1.06
CA ALA A 659 -28.14 -8.97 -1.28
C ALA A 659 -27.31 -8.42 -2.45
N VAL A 660 -26.24 -9.10 -2.85
CA VAL A 660 -25.37 -8.71 -3.96
C VAL A 660 -25.96 -9.28 -5.26
N THR A 661 -26.68 -8.43 -6.00
CA THR A 661 -27.25 -8.82 -7.29
C THR A 661 -26.15 -9.00 -8.35
N PRO A 662 -26.42 -9.72 -9.47
CA PRO A 662 -25.48 -9.79 -10.58
C PRO A 662 -25.05 -8.41 -11.11
N GLU A 663 -25.93 -7.41 -11.08
CA GLU A 663 -25.60 -6.03 -11.46
C GLU A 663 -24.60 -5.35 -10.51
N ALA A 664 -24.63 -5.70 -9.22
CA ALA A 664 -23.68 -5.21 -8.21
C ALA A 664 -22.37 -5.98 -8.22
N ALA A 665 -22.37 -7.26 -8.57
CA ALA A 665 -21.18 -8.12 -8.52
C ALA A 665 -20.38 -8.10 -9.84
N ALA A 666 -21.02 -8.34 -10.97
CA ALA A 666 -20.35 -8.61 -12.23
C ALA A 666 -19.47 -7.46 -12.76
N PRO A 667 -19.90 -6.16 -12.73
CA PRO A 667 -19.08 -5.06 -13.24
C PRO A 667 -18.13 -4.47 -12.20
N ALA A 668 -18.29 -4.78 -10.91
CA ALA A 668 -17.64 -4.04 -9.83
C ALA A 668 -16.10 -4.07 -9.90
N ASP A 669 -15.51 -5.25 -9.96
CA ASP A 669 -14.05 -5.39 -9.92
C ASP A 669 -13.40 -4.81 -11.19
N ALA A 670 -14.02 -4.99 -12.37
CA ALA A 670 -13.56 -4.37 -13.62
C ALA A 670 -13.66 -2.83 -13.57
N ALA A 671 -14.72 -2.28 -12.96
CA ALA A 671 -14.87 -0.84 -12.76
C ALA A 671 -13.79 -0.29 -11.81
N HIS A 672 -13.49 -1.00 -10.72
CA HIS A 672 -12.46 -0.62 -9.78
C HIS A 672 -11.06 -0.61 -10.42
N VAL A 673 -10.72 -1.62 -11.22
CA VAL A 673 -9.49 -1.63 -12.02
C VAL A 673 -9.47 -0.46 -13.01
N ALA A 674 -10.59 -0.18 -13.69
CA ALA A 674 -10.66 0.94 -14.63
C ALA A 674 -10.44 2.31 -13.97
N TRP A 675 -10.91 2.51 -12.74
CA TRP A 675 -10.64 3.72 -11.98
C TRP A 675 -9.15 3.87 -11.64
N LEU A 676 -8.50 2.79 -11.20
CA LEU A 676 -7.06 2.80 -10.92
C LEU A 676 -6.21 2.97 -12.18
N LEU A 677 -6.72 2.60 -13.33
CA LEU A 677 -6.09 2.78 -14.64
C LEU A 677 -6.56 4.05 -15.40
N SER A 678 -7.26 4.98 -14.73
CA SER A 678 -7.63 6.26 -15.34
C SER A 678 -6.36 7.08 -15.68
N PRO A 679 -6.42 8.04 -16.62
CA PRO A 679 -5.23 8.70 -17.15
C PRO A 679 -4.30 9.36 -16.13
N VAL A 680 -4.83 9.84 -15.01
CA VAL A 680 -4.03 10.44 -13.93
C VAL A 680 -3.65 9.39 -12.91
N THR A 681 -4.60 8.58 -12.45
CA THR A 681 -4.39 7.61 -11.36
C THR A 681 -3.37 6.55 -11.73
N ARG A 682 -3.34 6.07 -12.98
CA ARG A 682 -2.34 5.10 -13.43
C ARG A 682 -0.88 5.58 -13.38
N THR A 683 -0.64 6.88 -13.25
CA THR A 683 0.72 7.43 -13.06
C THR A 683 1.22 7.37 -11.61
N LEU A 684 0.35 6.93 -10.70
CA LEU A 684 0.62 6.74 -9.28
C LEU A 684 0.78 5.24 -9.00
N ASN A 685 1.33 4.87 -7.85
CA ASN A 685 1.15 3.54 -7.30
C ASN A 685 -0.31 3.36 -6.86
N PHE A 686 -0.64 2.35 -6.05
CA PHE A 686 -2.03 2.18 -5.63
C PHE A 686 -2.60 3.48 -5.03
N CYS A 687 -3.69 3.98 -5.61
CA CYS A 687 -4.42 5.15 -5.14
C CYS A 687 -5.70 4.68 -4.45
N ASP A 688 -5.83 4.97 -3.16
CA ASP A 688 -6.95 4.46 -2.38
C ASP A 688 -8.20 5.35 -2.52
N GLN A 689 -8.01 6.68 -2.53
CA GLN A 689 -9.11 7.66 -2.56
C GLN A 689 -9.34 8.19 -3.97
N LEU A 690 -10.49 7.86 -4.53
CA LEU A 690 -10.84 8.15 -5.92
C LEU A 690 -12.20 8.83 -6.05
N ASN A 691 -12.38 9.58 -7.12
CA ASN A 691 -13.69 9.97 -7.60
C ASN A 691 -14.30 8.79 -8.38
N SER A 692 -15.41 8.24 -7.90
CA SER A 692 -16.06 7.07 -8.49
C SER A 692 -16.67 7.31 -9.87
N GLU A 693 -16.89 8.56 -10.28
CA GLU A 693 -17.45 8.90 -11.60
C GLU A 693 -16.34 9.04 -12.66
N SER A 694 -15.20 9.65 -12.30
CA SER A 694 -14.10 9.93 -13.24
C SER A 694 -12.89 8.99 -13.09
N GLY A 695 -12.74 8.31 -11.95
CA GLY A 695 -11.54 7.56 -11.60
C GLY A 695 -10.34 8.45 -11.25
N GLU A 696 -10.52 9.77 -11.09
CA GLU A 696 -9.44 10.67 -10.72
C GLU A 696 -9.06 10.54 -9.24
N PRO A 697 -7.77 10.72 -8.90
CA PRO A 697 -7.31 10.65 -7.52
C PRO A 697 -7.80 11.87 -6.73
N MET A 698 -8.48 11.63 -5.63
CA MET A 698 -8.93 12.65 -4.68
C MET A 698 -7.90 12.88 -3.56
N GLY A 699 -7.13 11.86 -3.21
CA GLY A 699 -6.10 11.84 -2.19
C GLY A 699 -5.58 10.40 -2.00
N SER A 700 -4.86 10.14 -0.90
CA SER A 700 -4.39 8.80 -0.53
C SER A 700 -3.66 8.07 -1.67
N ARG A 701 -2.67 8.77 -2.23
CA ARG A 701 -1.86 8.33 -3.38
C ARG A 701 -0.67 7.52 -2.89
N ASN A 702 -0.23 6.54 -3.70
CA ASN A 702 0.85 5.62 -3.31
C ASN A 702 0.58 4.97 -1.95
N TYR A 703 -0.64 4.52 -1.75
CA TYR A 703 -1.20 4.23 -0.44
C TYR A 703 -1.06 2.75 -0.08
N PRO A 704 -0.71 2.40 1.17
CA PRO A 704 -0.45 1.01 1.57
C PRO A 704 -1.73 0.20 1.77
N ARG A 705 -2.87 0.84 2.03
CA ARG A 705 -4.11 0.17 2.47
C ARG A 705 -4.74 -0.76 1.41
N GLY A 706 -4.30 -0.70 0.15
CA GLY A 706 -4.74 -1.62 -0.90
C GLY A 706 -4.58 -3.11 -0.56
N VAL A 707 -3.72 -3.45 0.40
CA VAL A 707 -3.54 -4.85 0.89
C VAL A 707 -4.76 -5.43 1.60
N THR A 708 -5.81 -4.64 1.88
CA THR A 708 -7.10 -5.17 2.34
C THR A 708 -7.71 -6.16 1.35
N ALA A 709 -7.37 -6.06 0.06
CA ALA A 709 -7.71 -7.04 -0.97
C ALA A 709 -7.21 -8.46 -0.64
N TRP A 710 -6.22 -8.61 0.26
CA TRP A 710 -5.73 -9.90 0.74
C TRP A 710 -6.81 -10.77 1.36
N LEU A 711 -7.89 -10.19 1.88
CA LEU A 711 -9.06 -10.92 2.40
C LEU A 711 -9.72 -11.84 1.37
N TRP A 712 -9.53 -11.62 0.08
CA TRP A 712 -10.05 -12.50 -0.97
C TRP A 712 -9.21 -13.79 -1.14
N ILE A 713 -8.01 -13.87 -0.55
CA ILE A 713 -7.19 -15.08 -0.50
C ILE A 713 -7.78 -16.05 0.53
N LYS A 714 -8.44 -17.10 0.05
CA LYS A 714 -9.01 -18.18 0.88
C LYS A 714 -8.04 -19.35 1.02
#